data_a8c5c93bac98231e67a53d70848c5668
#
_entry.id   a8c5c93bac98231e67a53d70848c5668
#
_cell.length_a   1.000
_cell.length_b   1.000
_cell.length_c   1.000
_cell.angle_alpha   90.00
_cell.angle_beta   90.00
_cell.angle_gamma   90.00
#
_symmetry.space_group_name_H-M   'P 1'
#
loop_
_entity.id
_entity.type
_entity.pdbx_description
1 polymer ?
#
loop_
_entity_poly.entity_id
_entity_poly.type
_entity_poly.pdbx_seq_one_letter_code
_entity_poly.pdbx_strand_id
1 'polypeptide(L)'
;MMSDKEKGYRDTLNLPKTSFSMKANLVQREPQMRKDWAQKNIYGRIREARRGAPLYILHDGPPYANGDIHMGHVINKVLKDLVVKYKTMTGFDAPYVPGWDCHGLPIESKVVAELGDKIREMSKLEIRKTCQKYASKYVKVQSEQFQELGIFGDFDNPYLTFKPAYEAGILEVFAELVGKGLVYKQLKPIHWSIECETALAEAELEYRDISSPSIFVNFAVAEESIGRLVELGLVTKDEGRATSDVKVCFMIWTTTPWTLAANLAVAVHPYLDYATVRYEKDGRQFVSVLVTDRIEAAVAAGGLKEGEYAVSEKTVRGSELEGLRYLHPFVENNPTDKDAYMVILAEYVTTEDGTGLVHTAPGHGLEDYMSGQKYGLAIYSPVMDDGRYDDTVPDWLRGQSVLEVDKMVNDDLREKGWLFAEGEMVHSYPHCWRSKGPVIFRATEQWFISVDRELPGIGKSLRDMALESVEKVRWIPAWGEKRIAGMLEARPDWCISRQRSWGLPLPAFANSRGETLLTKESVLAVAKHIGERGSDSWFTDSPREILGEDFALPEGFSLDDLEKEENIFDVWFESGCSWYSVAHKAGWPVPVDLYLEGSDQHRGWFQLSLLPALGAVTKEPFKSVLTHGFTVDDKGMKQSKSLGNYVNAQEEVARYGADVLRLWVASVNYQEDIRCTDELIGRTQDAYRKIRNTLRYLLGNIDDFDGDVHGVAYDDMLEIDRWAMQQLQKLIADVTDAYEDFVFHRVFSLIYNFCTVEMSSIYMDVLKDRMYCDAADSRSRRSGQTAMWTILDCLVRMLAPILVHTAEEAWAAMRRTEDGGRRTDQGMSVHLAEMPKVDESIDCKSEEPKWEKLLGLRDE
;
A
#
# COMPACT_ATOMS: atom_id res chain seq x y z
N MET A 1 -76.89 -12.60 -32.02
CA MET A 1 -76.69 -11.33 -31.31
C MET A 1 -75.86 -11.64 -30.10
N MET A 2 -74.60 -11.47 -30.23
CA MET A 2 -73.66 -11.57 -29.09
C MET A 2 -73.62 -10.21 -28.38
N SER A 3 -73.88 -10.24 -27.08
CA SER A 3 -73.89 -9.07 -26.19
C SER A 3 -72.55 -8.32 -26.22
N ASP A 4 -72.62 -7.02 -26.49
CA ASP A 4 -71.48 -6.12 -26.18
C ASP A 4 -71.17 -6.26 -24.68
N LYS A 5 -70.08 -6.93 -24.36
CA LYS A 5 -69.51 -6.82 -23.05
C LYS A 5 -69.15 -5.36 -22.86
N GLU A 6 -69.66 -4.68 -21.86
CA GLU A 6 -69.26 -3.38 -21.40
C GLU A 6 -67.75 -3.38 -21.30
N LYS A 7 -67.10 -2.67 -22.24
CA LYS A 7 -65.68 -2.34 -22.12
C LYS A 7 -65.52 -1.42 -20.89
N GLY A 8 -64.99 -1.96 -19.81
CA GLY A 8 -64.77 -1.18 -18.61
C GLY A 8 -63.81 -0.03 -18.90
N TYR A 9 -63.95 1.14 -18.26
CA TYR A 9 -63.09 2.30 -18.41
C TYR A 9 -61.58 1.97 -18.26
N ARG A 10 -61.24 0.85 -17.60
CA ARG A 10 -59.88 0.37 -17.47
C ARG A 10 -59.19 0.12 -18.83
N ASP A 11 -59.92 -0.26 -19.84
CA ASP A 11 -59.39 -0.57 -21.19
C ASP A 11 -59.12 0.72 -22.00
N THR A 12 -59.56 1.90 -21.51
CA THR A 12 -59.32 3.20 -22.14
C THR A 12 -58.10 3.93 -21.54
N LEU A 13 -57.49 3.38 -20.50
CA LEU A 13 -56.28 3.98 -19.84
C LEU A 13 -54.99 3.47 -20.46
N ASN A 14 -54.02 4.38 -20.64
CA ASN A 14 -52.66 4.03 -21.03
C ASN A 14 -51.85 3.58 -19.80
N LEU A 15 -52.13 2.38 -19.30
CA LEU A 15 -51.46 1.84 -18.14
C LEU A 15 -49.99 1.53 -18.45
N PRO A 16 -49.04 1.84 -17.56
CA PRO A 16 -47.61 1.57 -17.77
C PRO A 16 -47.33 0.09 -18.08
N LYS A 17 -46.53 -0.15 -19.12
CA LYS A 17 -46.06 -1.48 -19.52
C LYS A 17 -44.56 -1.47 -19.69
N THR A 18 -43.86 -2.48 -19.19
CA THR A 18 -42.42 -2.63 -19.41
C THR A 18 -41.94 -4.05 -19.13
N SER A 19 -40.97 -4.49 -19.87
CA SER A 19 -40.23 -5.75 -19.61
C SER A 19 -39.27 -5.63 -18.43
N PHE A 20 -38.99 -4.42 -17.92
CA PHE A 20 -38.13 -4.17 -16.79
C PHE A 20 -38.85 -4.60 -15.50
N SER A 21 -38.35 -5.68 -14.89
CA SER A 21 -39.05 -6.34 -13.80
C SER A 21 -39.12 -5.45 -12.53
N MET A 22 -40.25 -5.61 -11.76
CA MET A 22 -40.44 -4.88 -10.52
C MET A 22 -39.38 -5.26 -9.46
N LYS A 23 -39.10 -6.56 -9.33
CA LYS A 23 -38.06 -7.08 -8.43
C LYS A 23 -36.75 -7.14 -9.19
N ALA A 24 -35.69 -6.56 -8.61
CA ALA A 24 -34.35 -6.57 -9.21
C ALA A 24 -33.81 -8.00 -9.34
N ASN A 25 -33.93 -8.81 -8.28
CA ASN A 25 -33.40 -10.17 -8.20
C ASN A 25 -31.90 -10.21 -8.63
N LEU A 26 -31.08 -9.25 -8.16
CA LEU A 26 -29.69 -9.04 -8.60
C LEU A 26 -28.87 -10.32 -8.48
N VAL A 27 -28.91 -10.96 -7.31
CA VAL A 27 -28.15 -12.19 -7.03
C VAL A 27 -28.36 -13.30 -8.06
N GLN A 28 -29.58 -13.41 -8.62
CA GLN A 28 -29.91 -14.41 -9.64
C GLN A 28 -29.63 -13.92 -11.07
N ARG A 29 -29.79 -12.62 -11.32
CA ARG A 29 -29.74 -12.06 -12.68
C ARG A 29 -28.36 -11.61 -13.09
N GLU A 30 -27.57 -11.03 -12.20
CA GLU A 30 -26.22 -10.58 -12.50
C GLU A 30 -25.31 -11.70 -13.06
N PRO A 31 -25.31 -12.94 -12.50
CA PRO A 31 -24.51 -14.02 -13.08
C PRO A 31 -24.91 -14.36 -14.52
N GLN A 32 -26.18 -14.28 -14.85
CA GLN A 32 -26.65 -14.52 -16.23
C GLN A 32 -26.22 -13.39 -17.15
N MET A 33 -26.32 -12.15 -16.73
CA MET A 33 -25.89 -10.99 -17.52
C MET A 33 -24.40 -11.03 -17.81
N ARG A 34 -23.55 -11.42 -16.83
CA ARG A 34 -22.12 -11.59 -17.05
C ARG A 34 -21.82 -12.69 -18.08
N LYS A 35 -22.55 -13.80 -18.06
CA LYS A 35 -22.43 -14.84 -19.09
C LYS A 35 -22.80 -14.30 -20.48
N ASP A 36 -23.85 -13.51 -20.56
CA ASP A 36 -24.26 -12.87 -21.81
C ASP A 36 -23.22 -11.87 -22.31
N TRP A 37 -22.61 -11.09 -21.43
CA TRP A 37 -21.49 -10.19 -21.76
C TRP A 37 -20.27 -10.94 -22.29
N ALA A 38 -19.90 -12.04 -21.64
CA ALA A 38 -18.81 -12.88 -22.10
C ALA A 38 -19.09 -13.50 -23.46
N GLN A 39 -20.30 -14.06 -23.67
CA GLN A 39 -20.70 -14.64 -24.96
C GLN A 39 -20.73 -13.61 -26.10
N LYS A 40 -21.13 -12.37 -25.79
CA LYS A 40 -21.15 -11.26 -26.76
C LYS A 40 -19.78 -10.57 -26.89
N ASN A 41 -18.82 -10.96 -26.09
CA ASN A 41 -17.50 -10.30 -26.00
C ASN A 41 -17.62 -8.77 -25.84
N ILE A 42 -18.42 -8.32 -24.86
CA ILE A 42 -18.70 -6.89 -24.70
C ILE A 42 -17.42 -6.09 -24.48
N TYR A 43 -16.49 -6.55 -23.62
CA TYR A 43 -15.22 -5.87 -23.40
C TYR A 43 -14.38 -5.76 -24.68
N GLY A 44 -14.24 -6.83 -25.44
CA GLY A 44 -13.53 -6.82 -26.72
C GLY A 44 -14.14 -5.84 -27.73
N ARG A 45 -15.49 -5.75 -27.79
CA ARG A 45 -16.19 -4.78 -28.63
C ARG A 45 -16.00 -3.33 -28.19
N ILE A 46 -15.94 -3.08 -26.88
CA ILE A 46 -15.58 -1.75 -26.33
C ILE A 46 -14.18 -1.36 -26.80
N ARG A 47 -13.21 -2.28 -26.70
CA ARG A 47 -11.84 -2.05 -27.16
C ARG A 47 -11.79 -1.77 -28.66
N GLU A 48 -12.52 -2.53 -29.44
CA GLU A 48 -12.64 -2.32 -30.89
C GLU A 48 -13.26 -0.96 -31.25
N ALA A 49 -14.37 -0.59 -30.57
CA ALA A 49 -15.06 0.67 -30.80
C ALA A 49 -14.22 1.90 -30.43
N ARG A 50 -13.28 1.77 -29.52
CA ARG A 50 -12.39 2.86 -29.07
C ARG A 50 -10.99 2.80 -29.72
N ARG A 51 -10.74 1.87 -30.63
CA ARG A 51 -9.44 1.73 -31.30
C ARG A 51 -9.07 3.03 -32.02
N GLY A 52 -7.88 3.57 -31.70
CA GLY A 52 -7.36 4.80 -32.26
C GLY A 52 -7.86 6.10 -31.61
N ALA A 53 -8.74 6.00 -30.60
CA ALA A 53 -9.06 7.13 -29.75
C ALA A 53 -7.87 7.48 -28.83
N PRO A 54 -7.86 8.68 -28.22
CA PRO A 54 -6.83 9.03 -27.24
C PRO A 54 -6.77 8.01 -26.09
N LEU A 55 -5.55 7.58 -25.77
CA LEU A 55 -5.35 6.63 -24.64
C LEU A 55 -5.58 7.31 -23.30
N TYR A 56 -6.21 6.56 -22.39
CA TYR A 56 -6.24 6.88 -20.95
C TYR A 56 -5.86 5.61 -20.19
N ILE A 57 -4.69 5.61 -19.55
CA ILE A 57 -4.14 4.43 -18.89
C ILE A 57 -4.28 4.56 -17.38
N LEU A 58 -5.23 3.81 -16.80
CA LEU A 58 -5.23 3.49 -15.39
C LEU A 58 -4.44 2.19 -15.22
N HIS A 59 -3.23 2.29 -14.67
CA HIS A 59 -2.39 1.13 -14.40
C HIS A 59 -2.78 0.47 -13.08
N ASP A 60 -3.04 -0.83 -13.12
CA ASP A 60 -3.49 -1.58 -11.96
C ASP A 60 -2.33 -1.92 -11.02
N GLY A 61 -2.41 -1.54 -9.73
CA GLY A 61 -1.53 -2.08 -8.70
C GLY A 61 -1.92 -3.53 -8.41
N PRO A 62 -0.95 -4.46 -8.41
CA PRO A 62 -1.27 -5.87 -8.31
C PRO A 62 -1.57 -6.28 -6.87
N PRO A 63 -2.78 -6.78 -6.55
CA PRO A 63 -3.01 -7.43 -5.27
C PRO A 63 -2.21 -8.72 -5.14
N TYR A 64 -1.90 -9.12 -3.92
CA TYR A 64 -1.30 -10.43 -3.67
C TYR A 64 -2.26 -11.57 -4.05
N ALA A 65 -1.74 -12.57 -4.77
CA ALA A 65 -2.46 -13.79 -5.12
C ALA A 65 -2.62 -14.72 -3.90
N ASN A 66 -3.32 -14.24 -2.87
CA ASN A 66 -3.35 -14.87 -1.54
C ASN A 66 -4.72 -14.72 -0.86
N GLY A 67 -5.56 -15.76 -0.92
CA GLY A 67 -6.88 -15.80 -0.30
C GLY A 67 -7.97 -15.11 -1.13
N ASP A 68 -9.19 -15.13 -0.58
CA ASP A 68 -10.36 -14.48 -1.17
C ASP A 68 -10.27 -12.95 -1.05
N ILE A 69 -10.98 -12.24 -1.93
CA ILE A 69 -11.07 -10.78 -1.85
C ILE A 69 -11.79 -10.34 -0.57
N HIS A 70 -11.47 -9.16 -0.10
CA HIS A 70 -12.09 -8.49 1.05
C HIS A 70 -12.67 -7.14 0.63
N MET A 71 -13.44 -6.48 1.53
CA MET A 71 -14.11 -5.21 1.21
C MET A 71 -13.16 -4.11 0.74
N GLY A 72 -11.92 -4.09 1.20
CA GLY A 72 -10.89 -3.19 0.66
C GLY A 72 -10.62 -3.42 -0.84
N HIS A 73 -10.56 -4.69 -1.28
CA HIS A 73 -10.47 -5.01 -2.70
C HIS A 73 -11.73 -4.58 -3.47
N VAL A 74 -12.93 -4.73 -2.87
CA VAL A 74 -14.18 -4.28 -3.48
C VAL A 74 -14.13 -2.78 -3.76
N ILE A 75 -13.74 -1.97 -2.76
CA ILE A 75 -13.59 -0.52 -2.92
C ILE A 75 -12.59 -0.21 -4.03
N ASN A 76 -11.39 -0.75 -3.93
CA ASN A 76 -10.30 -0.51 -4.88
C ASN A 76 -10.69 -0.81 -6.32
N LYS A 77 -11.17 -2.02 -6.57
CA LYS A 77 -11.49 -2.47 -7.94
C LYS A 77 -12.75 -1.82 -8.50
N VAL A 78 -13.74 -1.51 -7.67
CA VAL A 78 -14.92 -0.76 -8.11
C VAL A 78 -14.55 0.67 -8.48
N LEU A 79 -13.74 1.37 -7.67
CA LEU A 79 -13.27 2.73 -7.99
C LEU A 79 -12.50 2.76 -9.31
N LYS A 80 -11.60 1.79 -9.54
CA LYS A 80 -10.87 1.66 -10.81
C LYS A 80 -11.83 1.47 -11.99
N ASP A 81 -12.79 0.59 -11.83
CA ASP A 81 -13.78 0.30 -12.88
C ASP A 81 -14.70 1.50 -13.18
N LEU A 82 -15.07 2.29 -12.14
CA LEU A 82 -15.80 3.55 -12.33
C LEU A 82 -15.02 4.50 -13.25
N VAL A 83 -13.71 4.69 -12.98
CA VAL A 83 -12.84 5.54 -13.79
C VAL A 83 -12.73 5.00 -15.21
N VAL A 84 -12.40 3.72 -15.38
CA VAL A 84 -12.18 3.10 -16.70
C VAL A 84 -13.46 3.16 -17.54
N LYS A 85 -14.62 2.81 -16.98
CA LYS A 85 -15.91 2.89 -17.69
C LYS A 85 -16.26 4.32 -18.06
N TYR A 86 -16.12 5.26 -17.12
CA TYR A 86 -16.38 6.66 -17.39
C TYR A 86 -15.50 7.20 -18.53
N LYS A 87 -14.18 7.01 -18.44
CA LYS A 87 -13.24 7.47 -19.46
C LYS A 87 -13.51 6.80 -20.83
N THR A 88 -13.84 5.51 -20.84
CA THR A 88 -14.27 4.80 -22.06
C THR A 88 -15.52 5.43 -22.66
N MET A 89 -16.53 5.74 -21.84
CA MET A 89 -17.80 6.34 -22.30
C MET A 89 -17.64 7.81 -22.70
N THR A 90 -16.61 8.51 -22.23
CA THR A 90 -16.27 9.88 -22.67
C THR A 90 -15.40 9.92 -23.93
N GLY A 91 -15.10 8.76 -24.53
CA GLY A 91 -14.47 8.66 -25.83
C GLY A 91 -12.98 8.29 -25.82
N PHE A 92 -12.40 7.97 -24.66
CA PHE A 92 -11.03 7.48 -24.58
C PHE A 92 -10.93 5.99 -24.90
N ASP A 93 -9.76 5.59 -25.37
CA ASP A 93 -9.31 4.20 -25.39
C ASP A 93 -8.68 3.90 -24.03
N ALA A 94 -9.47 3.34 -23.08
CA ALA A 94 -9.05 3.06 -21.71
C ALA A 94 -8.92 1.54 -21.48
N PRO A 95 -7.79 0.91 -21.85
CA PRO A 95 -7.55 -0.50 -21.55
C PRO A 95 -7.38 -0.69 -20.05
N TYR A 96 -7.92 -1.79 -19.53
CA TYR A 96 -7.66 -2.23 -18.16
C TYR A 96 -7.11 -3.65 -18.17
N VAL A 97 -5.85 -3.80 -17.77
CA VAL A 97 -5.17 -5.09 -17.62
C VAL A 97 -4.99 -5.35 -16.12
N PRO A 98 -5.77 -6.25 -15.53
CA PRO A 98 -5.63 -6.58 -14.12
C PRO A 98 -4.29 -7.27 -13.86
N GLY A 99 -3.71 -7.01 -12.69
CA GLY A 99 -2.45 -7.59 -12.28
C GLY A 99 -2.52 -8.37 -10.99
N TRP A 100 -1.55 -9.27 -10.77
CA TRP A 100 -1.35 -9.95 -9.49
C TRP A 100 0.11 -10.01 -9.11
N ASP A 101 0.38 -9.69 -7.84
CA ASP A 101 1.67 -9.93 -7.21
C ASP A 101 1.68 -11.36 -6.67
N CYS A 102 2.57 -12.17 -7.25
CA CYS A 102 2.55 -13.62 -7.10
C CYS A 102 3.73 -14.18 -6.31
N HIS A 103 4.72 -13.35 -5.95
CA HIS A 103 5.96 -13.76 -5.28
C HIS A 103 6.00 -13.37 -3.80
N GLY A 104 7.11 -13.74 -3.16
CA GLY A 104 7.51 -13.28 -1.85
C GLY A 104 6.80 -13.90 -0.66
N LEU A 105 7.09 -13.34 0.49
CA LEU A 105 6.62 -13.78 1.79
C LEU A 105 5.08 -13.90 1.92
N PRO A 106 4.26 -13.05 1.26
CA PRO A 106 2.80 -13.19 1.35
C PRO A 106 2.25 -14.53 0.85
N ILE A 107 2.90 -15.14 -0.12
CA ILE A 107 2.54 -16.45 -0.67
C ILE A 107 3.26 -17.57 0.09
N GLU A 108 4.58 -17.44 0.22
CA GLU A 108 5.44 -18.49 0.81
C GLU A 108 5.04 -18.81 2.24
N SER A 109 4.75 -17.79 3.09
CA SER A 109 4.33 -18.01 4.48
C SER A 109 3.05 -18.85 4.60
N LYS A 110 2.12 -18.72 3.65
CA LYS A 110 0.91 -19.54 3.62
C LYS A 110 1.19 -20.98 3.23
N VAL A 111 2.05 -21.17 2.23
CA VAL A 111 2.48 -22.51 1.79
C VAL A 111 3.26 -23.20 2.90
N VAL A 112 4.17 -22.48 3.57
CA VAL A 112 4.91 -23.00 4.73
C VAL A 112 3.96 -23.45 5.84
N ALA A 113 2.96 -22.62 6.18
CA ALA A 113 1.96 -22.94 7.20
C ALA A 113 1.09 -24.15 6.82
N GLU A 114 0.75 -24.34 5.53
CA GLU A 114 -0.01 -25.50 5.04
C GLU A 114 0.84 -26.78 5.01
N LEU A 115 2.13 -26.68 4.73
CA LEU A 115 3.04 -27.84 4.66
C LEU A 115 3.55 -28.29 6.03
N GLY A 116 3.67 -27.36 6.99
CA GLY A 116 4.26 -27.63 8.31
C GLY A 116 5.66 -28.22 8.20
N ASP A 117 5.97 -29.25 8.99
CA ASP A 117 7.31 -29.86 9.04
C ASP A 117 7.77 -30.50 7.71
N LYS A 118 6.84 -30.79 6.80
CA LYS A 118 7.20 -31.39 5.49
C LYS A 118 8.11 -30.50 4.63
N ILE A 119 8.08 -29.18 4.87
CA ILE A 119 8.91 -28.22 4.11
C ILE A 119 10.39 -28.49 4.31
N ARG A 120 10.81 -29.01 5.47
CA ARG A 120 12.21 -29.33 5.78
C ARG A 120 12.80 -30.42 4.91
N GLU A 121 11.95 -31.28 4.33
CA GLU A 121 12.33 -32.40 3.46
C GLU A 121 12.29 -32.01 1.97
N MET A 122 11.78 -30.83 1.64
CA MET A 122 11.58 -30.37 0.26
C MET A 122 12.80 -29.61 -0.25
N SER A 123 13.13 -29.83 -1.52
CA SER A 123 14.11 -28.99 -2.23
C SER A 123 13.54 -27.60 -2.49
N LYS A 124 14.43 -26.60 -2.66
CA LYS A 124 14.07 -25.22 -3.02
C LYS A 124 13.14 -25.17 -4.24
N LEU A 125 13.40 -25.99 -5.25
CA LEU A 125 12.57 -26.07 -6.46
C LEU A 125 11.16 -26.63 -6.22
N GLU A 126 11.01 -27.59 -5.32
CA GLU A 126 9.69 -28.14 -4.95
C GLU A 126 8.85 -27.13 -4.18
N ILE A 127 9.49 -26.33 -3.30
CA ILE A 127 8.85 -25.23 -2.59
C ILE A 127 8.35 -24.19 -3.60
N ARG A 128 9.21 -23.76 -4.55
CA ARG A 128 8.87 -22.81 -5.61
C ARG A 128 7.66 -23.27 -6.43
N LYS A 129 7.66 -24.52 -6.91
CA LYS A 129 6.53 -25.09 -7.67
C LYS A 129 5.24 -25.13 -6.85
N THR A 130 5.33 -25.39 -5.54
CA THR A 130 4.17 -25.40 -4.66
C THR A 130 3.61 -23.98 -4.47
N CYS A 131 4.48 -22.99 -4.28
CA CYS A 131 4.11 -21.58 -4.20
C CYS A 131 3.47 -21.08 -5.52
N GLN A 132 4.05 -21.43 -6.67
CA GLN A 132 3.49 -21.10 -7.98
C GLN A 132 2.08 -21.67 -8.17
N LYS A 133 1.86 -22.92 -7.76
CA LYS A 133 0.54 -23.56 -7.82
C LYS A 133 -0.46 -22.86 -6.91
N TYR A 134 -0.04 -22.49 -5.71
CA TYR A 134 -0.85 -21.74 -4.76
C TYR A 134 -1.25 -20.36 -5.34
N ALA A 135 -0.29 -19.57 -5.80
CA ALA A 135 -0.54 -18.26 -6.40
C ALA A 135 -1.48 -18.39 -7.61
N SER A 136 -1.23 -19.32 -8.53
CA SER A 136 -2.08 -19.56 -9.71
C SER A 136 -3.52 -19.90 -9.35
N LYS A 137 -3.74 -20.65 -8.26
CA LYS A 137 -5.09 -20.92 -7.73
C LYS A 137 -5.81 -19.63 -7.33
N TYR A 138 -5.13 -18.77 -6.55
CA TYR A 138 -5.77 -17.55 -6.05
C TYR A 138 -5.89 -16.45 -7.11
N VAL A 139 -5.01 -16.38 -8.09
CA VAL A 139 -5.22 -15.57 -9.30
C VAL A 139 -6.57 -15.90 -9.93
N LYS A 140 -6.86 -17.21 -10.14
CA LYS A 140 -8.15 -17.64 -10.71
C LYS A 140 -9.33 -17.27 -9.82
N VAL A 141 -9.27 -17.58 -8.52
CA VAL A 141 -10.34 -17.28 -7.56
C VAL A 141 -10.64 -15.79 -7.53
N GLN A 142 -9.61 -14.95 -7.34
CA GLN A 142 -9.80 -13.50 -7.27
C GLN A 142 -10.26 -12.91 -8.62
N SER A 143 -9.79 -13.44 -9.74
CA SER A 143 -10.24 -13.05 -11.08
C SER A 143 -11.76 -13.27 -11.24
N GLU A 144 -12.26 -14.44 -10.83
CA GLU A 144 -13.69 -14.74 -10.84
C GLU A 144 -14.47 -13.78 -9.92
N GLN A 145 -13.95 -13.56 -8.69
CA GLN A 145 -14.57 -12.66 -7.71
C GLN A 145 -14.58 -11.19 -8.15
N PHE A 146 -13.53 -10.70 -8.83
CA PHE A 146 -13.55 -9.35 -9.41
C PHE A 146 -14.56 -9.22 -10.55
N GLN A 147 -14.65 -10.21 -11.41
CA GLN A 147 -15.66 -10.24 -12.46
C GLN A 147 -17.09 -10.32 -11.90
N GLU A 148 -17.29 -10.95 -10.74
CA GLU A 148 -18.58 -10.94 -10.03
C GLU A 148 -19.05 -9.54 -9.65
N LEU A 149 -18.14 -8.62 -9.40
CA LEU A 149 -18.46 -7.21 -9.15
C LEU A 149 -18.82 -6.43 -10.43
N GLY A 150 -18.85 -7.06 -11.61
CA GLY A 150 -19.13 -6.39 -12.88
C GLY A 150 -17.96 -5.58 -13.43
N ILE A 151 -16.75 -5.87 -13.01
CA ILE A 151 -15.53 -5.21 -13.47
C ILE A 151 -15.19 -5.67 -14.88
N PHE A 152 -14.87 -4.75 -15.79
CA PHE A 152 -14.39 -5.01 -17.13
C PHE A 152 -12.88 -4.90 -17.20
N GLY A 153 -12.25 -5.83 -17.95
CA GLY A 153 -10.81 -5.86 -18.12
C GLY A 153 -10.37 -7.06 -18.96
N ASP A 154 -9.10 -7.08 -19.33
CA ASP A 154 -8.47 -8.22 -20.00
C ASP A 154 -8.07 -9.30 -18.98
N PHE A 155 -9.08 -9.98 -18.43
CA PHE A 155 -8.89 -11.06 -17.45
C PHE A 155 -8.35 -12.34 -18.10
N ASP A 156 -8.36 -12.44 -19.42
CA ASP A 156 -7.77 -13.57 -20.17
C ASP A 156 -6.25 -13.42 -20.28
N ASN A 157 -5.74 -12.19 -20.30
CA ASN A 157 -4.31 -11.88 -20.39
C ASN A 157 -3.85 -10.96 -19.24
N PRO A 158 -4.04 -11.34 -17.97
CA PRO A 158 -3.58 -10.53 -16.85
C PRO A 158 -2.06 -10.49 -16.81
N TYR A 159 -1.50 -9.44 -16.19
CA TYR A 159 -0.10 -9.50 -15.84
C TYR A 159 0.11 -10.21 -14.50
N LEU A 160 1.10 -11.08 -14.44
CA LEU A 160 1.47 -11.85 -13.25
C LEU A 160 2.96 -11.71 -13.04
N THR A 161 3.40 -11.36 -11.84
CA THR A 161 4.80 -11.05 -11.56
C THR A 161 5.74 -12.24 -11.76
N PHE A 162 5.22 -13.48 -11.70
CA PHE A 162 5.99 -14.69 -11.98
C PHE A 162 6.02 -15.12 -13.46
N LYS A 163 5.43 -14.36 -14.39
CA LYS A 163 5.53 -14.70 -15.82
C LYS A 163 6.94 -14.38 -16.33
N PRO A 164 7.58 -15.26 -17.11
CA PRO A 164 8.96 -15.08 -17.58
C PRO A 164 9.21 -13.73 -18.27
N ALA A 165 8.25 -13.27 -19.09
CA ALA A 165 8.36 -11.98 -19.76
C ALA A 165 8.32 -10.78 -18.78
N TYR A 166 7.56 -10.90 -17.68
CA TYR A 166 7.49 -9.89 -16.62
C TYR A 166 8.79 -9.91 -15.80
N GLU A 167 9.27 -11.10 -15.40
CA GLU A 167 10.52 -11.31 -14.68
C GLU A 167 11.73 -10.72 -15.46
N ALA A 168 11.79 -10.96 -16.76
CA ALA A 168 12.80 -10.36 -17.65
C ALA A 168 12.72 -8.83 -17.61
N GLY A 169 11.52 -8.26 -17.64
CA GLY A 169 11.31 -6.81 -17.55
C GLY A 169 11.81 -6.21 -16.23
N ILE A 170 11.63 -6.90 -15.11
CA ILE A 170 12.21 -6.49 -13.82
C ILE A 170 13.74 -6.41 -13.93
N LEU A 171 14.36 -7.47 -14.50
CA LEU A 171 15.82 -7.54 -14.63
C LEU A 171 16.36 -6.50 -15.62
N GLU A 172 15.62 -6.13 -16.67
CA GLU A 172 15.99 -5.03 -17.54
C GLU A 172 16.02 -3.68 -16.81
N VAL A 173 15.04 -3.40 -15.95
CA VAL A 173 15.04 -2.21 -15.08
C VAL A 173 16.22 -2.28 -14.11
N PHE A 174 16.47 -3.42 -13.51
CA PHE A 174 17.59 -3.61 -12.58
C PHE A 174 18.95 -3.42 -13.28
N ALA A 175 19.09 -3.87 -14.52
CA ALA A 175 20.31 -3.67 -15.32
C ALA A 175 20.63 -2.18 -15.50
N GLU A 176 19.61 -1.33 -15.71
CA GLU A 176 19.81 0.12 -15.80
C GLU A 176 20.31 0.72 -14.48
N LEU A 177 19.77 0.26 -13.34
CA LEU A 177 20.22 0.70 -12.02
C LEU A 177 21.68 0.28 -11.74
N VAL A 178 22.02 -0.96 -12.08
CA VAL A 178 23.40 -1.49 -11.99
C VAL A 178 24.35 -0.67 -12.87
N GLY A 179 23.97 -0.44 -14.15
CA GLY A 179 24.78 0.33 -15.09
C GLY A 179 25.03 1.78 -14.67
N LYS A 180 24.16 2.35 -13.84
CA LYS A 180 24.32 3.69 -13.24
C LYS A 180 25.03 3.67 -11.89
N GLY A 181 25.44 2.51 -11.40
CA GLY A 181 26.18 2.36 -10.14
C GLY A 181 25.35 2.60 -8.89
N LEU A 182 24.02 2.48 -8.97
CA LEU A 182 23.10 2.68 -7.85
C LEU A 182 23.01 1.44 -6.94
N VAL A 183 23.37 0.27 -7.45
CA VAL A 183 23.30 -0.99 -6.72
C VAL A 183 24.62 -1.30 -6.07
N TYR A 184 24.61 -1.75 -4.82
CA TYR A 184 25.81 -2.13 -4.08
C TYR A 184 25.49 -3.22 -3.04
N LYS A 185 26.51 -3.98 -2.63
CA LYS A 185 26.44 -4.98 -1.55
C LYS A 185 27.20 -4.47 -0.33
N GLN A 186 26.63 -4.59 0.86
CA GLN A 186 27.28 -4.11 2.08
C GLN A 186 26.79 -4.86 3.32
N LEU A 187 27.69 -5.08 4.28
CA LEU A 187 27.37 -5.49 5.64
C LEU A 187 26.86 -4.29 6.42
N LYS A 188 25.61 -4.31 6.83
CA LYS A 188 24.90 -3.17 7.48
C LYS A 188 23.81 -3.71 8.42
N PRO A 189 23.52 -3.06 9.56
CA PRO A 189 22.33 -3.39 10.35
C PRO A 189 21.07 -3.10 9.54
N ILE A 190 20.19 -4.07 9.49
CA ILE A 190 18.89 -3.99 8.83
C ILE A 190 17.82 -4.55 9.73
N HIS A 191 16.57 -4.24 9.44
CA HIS A 191 15.43 -4.88 10.07
C HIS A 191 15.40 -6.36 9.70
N TRP A 192 15.39 -7.23 10.71
CA TRP A 192 15.43 -8.68 10.56
C TRP A 192 14.25 -9.34 11.25
N SER A 193 13.52 -10.17 10.53
CA SER A 193 12.47 -11.02 11.09
C SER A 193 13.06 -12.36 11.50
N ILE A 194 13.15 -12.61 12.79
CA ILE A 194 13.64 -13.90 13.34
C ILE A 194 12.75 -15.06 12.86
N GLU A 195 11.42 -14.90 12.97
CA GLU A 195 10.48 -15.98 12.61
C GLU A 195 10.48 -16.31 11.10
N CYS A 196 10.82 -15.35 10.27
CA CYS A 196 10.90 -15.53 8.83
C CYS A 196 12.35 -15.72 8.34
N GLU A 197 13.34 -15.56 9.19
CA GLU A 197 14.78 -15.64 8.87
C GLU A 197 15.13 -14.83 7.61
N THR A 198 14.70 -13.55 7.57
CA THR A 198 14.90 -12.69 6.39
C THR A 198 14.92 -11.22 6.75
N ALA A 199 15.65 -10.46 5.90
CA ALA A 199 15.63 -9.00 5.89
C ALA A 199 14.24 -8.45 5.58
N LEU A 200 13.91 -7.29 6.16
CA LEU A 200 12.68 -6.54 5.89
C LEU A 200 13.02 -5.11 5.45
N ALA A 201 12.26 -4.60 4.49
CA ALA A 201 12.25 -3.19 4.15
C ALA A 201 11.23 -2.44 5.03
N GLU A 202 11.30 -1.11 5.05
CA GLU A 202 10.42 -0.27 5.87
C GLU A 202 8.92 -0.47 5.56
N ALA A 203 8.57 -0.75 4.30
CA ALA A 203 7.20 -1.05 3.88
C ALA A 203 6.63 -2.37 4.47
N GLU A 204 7.49 -3.19 5.06
CA GLU A 204 7.15 -4.49 5.65
C GLU A 204 7.05 -4.46 7.17
N LEU A 205 7.11 -3.27 7.78
CA LEU A 205 7.04 -3.07 9.22
C LEU A 205 5.66 -2.56 9.66
N GLU A 206 5.21 -3.08 10.80
CA GLU A 206 4.08 -2.56 11.55
C GLU A 206 4.57 -2.17 12.94
N TYR A 207 4.13 -1.03 13.45
CA TYR A 207 4.53 -0.56 14.78
C TYR A 207 3.43 -0.84 15.80
N ARG A 208 3.83 -1.30 17.00
CA ARG A 208 2.96 -1.58 18.13
C ARG A 208 3.62 -1.12 19.41
N ASP A 209 2.81 -0.64 20.34
CA ASP A 209 3.31 -0.33 21.66
C ASP A 209 3.55 -1.63 22.45
N ILE A 210 4.77 -1.79 22.96
CA ILE A 210 5.18 -2.90 23.81
C ILE A 210 5.84 -2.36 25.08
N SER A 211 5.83 -3.14 26.15
CA SER A 211 6.67 -2.90 27.33
C SER A 211 8.00 -3.59 27.14
N SER A 212 9.10 -2.83 27.23
CA SER A 212 10.47 -3.33 27.18
C SER A 212 11.20 -3.07 28.50
N PRO A 213 12.22 -3.88 28.84
CA PRO A 213 13.08 -3.56 29.97
C PRO A 213 13.70 -2.18 29.84
N SER A 214 13.91 -1.50 30.94
CA SER A 214 14.60 -0.21 31.01
C SER A 214 15.64 -0.33 32.11
N ILE A 215 16.93 -0.46 31.72
CA ILE A 215 18.00 -0.71 32.66
C ILE A 215 19.10 0.34 32.63
N PHE A 216 19.64 0.64 33.83
CA PHE A 216 20.81 1.51 34.02
C PHE A 216 21.98 0.63 34.46
N VAL A 217 23.10 0.70 33.71
CA VAL A 217 24.24 -0.21 33.90
C VAL A 217 25.51 0.58 34.06
N ASN A 218 26.31 0.24 35.07
CA ASN A 218 27.64 0.79 35.31
C ASN A 218 28.71 0.04 34.53
N PHE A 219 29.39 0.74 33.63
CA PHE A 219 30.58 0.22 32.94
C PHE A 219 31.83 0.74 33.63
N ALA A 220 32.65 -0.15 34.23
CA ALA A 220 33.84 0.25 34.98
C ALA A 220 34.87 0.94 34.06
N VAL A 221 35.35 2.10 34.45
CA VAL A 221 36.42 2.79 33.73
C VAL A 221 37.72 1.98 33.80
N ALA A 222 38.40 1.81 32.66
CA ALA A 222 39.67 1.12 32.61
C ALA A 222 40.76 1.90 33.36
N GLU A 223 41.68 1.19 34.00
CA GLU A 223 42.71 1.76 34.88
C GLU A 223 43.53 2.86 34.18
N GLU A 224 43.84 2.69 32.91
CA GLU A 224 44.60 3.67 32.07
C GLU A 224 43.82 5.00 31.87
N SER A 225 42.50 4.99 31.98
CA SER A 225 41.67 6.17 31.77
C SER A 225 41.30 6.91 33.06
N ILE A 226 41.47 6.28 34.22
CA ILE A 226 41.17 6.89 35.52
C ILE A 226 42.03 8.14 35.74
N GLY A 227 43.31 8.11 35.39
CA GLY A 227 44.21 9.25 35.50
C GLY A 227 43.68 10.51 34.80
N ARG A 228 43.04 10.34 33.61
CA ARG A 228 42.43 11.46 32.87
C ARG A 228 41.22 12.02 33.60
N LEU A 229 40.40 11.20 34.18
CA LEU A 229 39.23 11.66 34.98
C LEU A 229 39.66 12.41 36.23
N VAL A 230 40.80 12.06 36.85
CA VAL A 230 41.41 12.82 37.95
C VAL A 230 41.94 14.18 37.46
N GLU A 231 42.59 14.24 36.31
CA GLU A 231 43.05 15.51 35.72
C GLU A 231 41.88 16.44 35.38
N LEU A 232 40.76 15.88 34.88
CA LEU A 232 39.52 16.62 34.62
C LEU A 232 38.81 17.06 35.91
N GLY A 233 39.15 16.52 37.05
CA GLY A 233 38.56 16.85 38.34
C GLY A 233 37.23 16.17 38.61
N LEU A 234 36.84 15.18 37.81
CA LEU A 234 35.61 14.37 37.99
C LEU A 234 35.78 13.31 39.08
N VAL A 235 37.01 12.84 39.30
CA VAL A 235 37.40 11.80 40.27
C VAL A 235 38.50 12.35 41.14
N THR A 236 38.50 12.10 42.44
CA THR A 236 39.58 12.49 43.35
C THR A 236 40.78 11.53 43.19
N LYS A 237 41.98 11.98 43.64
CA LYS A 237 43.15 11.13 43.59
C LYS A 237 43.04 9.85 44.44
N ASP A 238 42.29 9.89 45.51
CA ASP A 238 42.07 8.73 46.38
C ASP A 238 41.08 7.73 45.78
N GLU A 239 39.99 8.20 45.17
CA GLU A 239 39.04 7.38 44.41
C GLU A 239 39.71 6.72 43.19
N GLY A 240 40.66 7.41 42.53
CA GLY A 240 41.36 6.93 41.36
C GLY A 240 42.54 5.97 41.65
N ARG A 241 42.82 5.59 42.92
CA ARG A 241 43.88 4.63 43.24
C ARG A 241 43.45 3.20 42.93
N ALA A 242 44.37 2.38 42.40
CA ALA A 242 44.16 0.96 42.15
C ALA A 242 43.81 0.15 43.42
N THR A 243 44.13 0.66 44.61
CA THR A 243 43.78 0.08 45.89
C THR A 243 42.48 0.61 46.49
N SER A 244 41.76 1.49 45.80
CA SER A 244 40.47 2.03 46.24
C SER A 244 39.37 1.00 46.13
N ASP A 245 38.49 0.93 47.12
CA ASP A 245 37.26 0.13 47.05
C ASP A 245 36.15 0.80 46.23
N VAL A 246 36.39 2.01 45.76
CA VAL A 246 35.46 2.81 44.93
C VAL A 246 35.52 2.36 43.49
N LYS A 247 34.38 2.12 42.87
CA LYS A 247 34.20 1.79 41.45
C LYS A 247 33.91 3.06 40.65
N VAL A 248 34.83 3.47 39.78
CA VAL A 248 34.61 4.58 38.83
C VAL A 248 33.99 4.03 37.55
N CYS A 249 32.83 4.58 37.11
CA CYS A 249 32.02 4.00 36.04
C CYS A 249 31.52 5.07 35.07
N PHE A 250 31.22 4.65 33.86
CA PHE A 250 30.29 5.28 32.94
C PHE A 250 28.92 4.61 33.12
N MET A 251 27.86 5.36 33.45
CA MET A 251 26.54 4.81 33.61
C MET A 251 25.76 4.94 32.30
N ILE A 252 25.48 3.83 31.62
CA ILE A 252 24.66 3.79 30.40
C ILE A 252 23.21 3.44 30.74
N TRP A 253 22.33 3.70 29.77
CA TRP A 253 20.95 3.28 29.81
C TRP A 253 20.58 2.56 28.52
N THR A 254 19.78 1.50 28.60
CA THR A 254 19.26 0.77 27.44
C THR A 254 17.89 0.14 27.70
N THR A 255 17.08 -0.01 26.64
CA THR A 255 15.84 -0.79 26.60
C THR A 255 16.03 -2.16 25.94
N THR A 256 17.24 -2.47 25.47
CA THR A 256 17.58 -3.72 24.80
C THR A 256 18.77 -4.40 25.45
N PRO A 257 18.61 -5.00 26.67
CA PRO A 257 19.72 -5.63 27.40
C PRO A 257 20.48 -6.68 26.57
N TRP A 258 19.78 -7.38 25.67
CA TRP A 258 20.39 -8.37 24.80
C TRP A 258 21.49 -7.80 23.86
N THR A 259 21.41 -6.53 23.46
CA THR A 259 22.47 -5.92 22.61
C THR A 259 23.76 -5.61 23.34
N LEU A 260 23.75 -5.66 24.68
CA LEU A 260 24.97 -5.42 25.47
C LEU A 260 26.10 -6.40 25.12
N ALA A 261 25.79 -7.64 24.72
CA ALA A 261 26.79 -8.62 24.28
C ALA A 261 27.60 -8.15 23.06
N ALA A 262 27.01 -7.26 22.26
CA ALA A 262 27.63 -6.69 21.05
C ALA A 262 28.17 -5.26 21.27
N ASN A 263 28.21 -4.78 22.51
CA ASN A 263 28.73 -3.45 22.82
C ASN A 263 30.20 -3.30 22.43
N LEU A 264 30.55 -2.22 21.74
CA LEU A 264 31.93 -1.87 21.35
C LEU A 264 32.35 -0.45 21.76
N ALA A 265 31.35 0.44 22.08
CA ALA A 265 31.64 1.80 22.51
C ALA A 265 30.53 2.35 23.44
N VAL A 266 30.82 3.47 24.08
CA VAL A 266 29.82 4.32 24.76
C VAL A 266 29.86 5.70 24.10
N ALA A 267 28.72 6.12 23.55
CA ALA A 267 28.58 7.41 22.89
C ALA A 267 28.19 8.50 23.89
N VAL A 268 28.81 9.67 23.78
CA VAL A 268 28.49 10.90 24.52
C VAL A 268 28.29 12.07 23.56
N HIS A 269 27.44 13.03 23.93
CA HIS A 269 27.26 14.23 23.11
C HIS A 269 28.38 15.22 23.29
N PRO A 270 29.05 15.75 22.25
CA PRO A 270 30.24 16.57 22.37
C PRO A 270 30.04 17.87 23.16
N TYR A 271 28.83 18.43 23.14
CA TYR A 271 28.53 19.75 23.71
C TYR A 271 27.73 19.74 25.01
N LEU A 272 27.28 18.56 25.50
CA LEU A 272 26.60 18.46 26.78
C LEU A 272 27.58 18.43 27.93
N ASP A 273 27.10 18.83 29.11
CA ASP A 273 27.90 18.86 30.36
C ASP A 273 27.68 17.54 31.14
N TYR A 274 28.81 16.93 31.54
CA TYR A 274 28.85 15.67 32.29
C TYR A 274 29.45 15.92 33.67
N ALA A 275 28.87 15.25 34.68
CA ALA A 275 29.33 15.28 36.05
C ALA A 275 29.40 13.87 36.63
N THR A 276 29.99 13.73 37.80
CA THR A 276 29.97 12.46 38.55
C THR A 276 29.00 12.49 39.69
N VAL A 277 28.35 11.33 39.89
CA VAL A 277 27.49 11.06 41.04
C VAL A 277 28.15 10.00 41.89
N ARG A 278 28.30 10.28 43.20
CA ARG A 278 28.85 9.39 44.22
C ARG A 278 27.73 8.81 45.01
N TYR A 279 27.70 7.50 45.17
CA TYR A 279 26.66 6.79 45.93
C TYR A 279 27.15 5.44 46.41
N GLU A 280 26.45 4.88 47.37
CA GLU A 280 26.64 3.50 47.81
C GLU A 280 25.45 2.63 47.38
N LYS A 281 25.74 1.47 46.85
CA LYS A 281 24.69 0.46 46.50
C LYS A 281 25.22 -0.93 46.82
N ASP A 282 24.43 -1.75 47.49
CA ASP A 282 24.75 -3.11 47.90
C ASP A 282 26.11 -3.26 48.61
N GLY A 283 26.43 -2.27 49.44
CA GLY A 283 27.68 -2.24 50.21
C GLY A 283 28.94 -1.87 49.37
N ARG A 284 28.77 -1.39 48.11
CA ARG A 284 29.87 -0.93 47.27
C ARG A 284 29.72 0.57 46.98
N GLN A 285 30.85 1.26 46.91
CA GLN A 285 30.89 2.69 46.58
C GLN A 285 31.16 2.89 45.09
N PHE A 286 30.35 3.76 44.47
CA PHE A 286 30.42 4.10 43.07
C PHE A 286 30.65 5.60 42.83
N VAL A 287 31.35 5.90 41.77
CA VAL A 287 31.48 7.24 41.17
C VAL A 287 31.11 7.07 39.68
N SER A 288 29.91 7.44 39.33
CA SER A 288 29.39 7.23 37.95
C SER A 288 29.30 8.57 37.21
N VAL A 289 29.75 8.59 35.96
CA VAL A 289 29.65 9.74 35.05
C VAL A 289 28.27 9.68 34.35
N LEU A 290 27.55 10.80 34.36
CA LEU A 290 26.29 11.01 33.67
C LEU A 290 26.22 12.44 33.14
N VAL A 291 25.30 12.70 32.19
CA VAL A 291 24.98 14.06 31.78
C VAL A 291 24.24 14.78 32.95
N THR A 292 24.58 16.04 33.16
CA THR A 292 24.07 16.80 34.33
C THR A 292 22.55 16.83 34.40
N ASP A 293 21.90 17.01 33.27
CA ASP A 293 20.43 17.16 33.17
C ASP A 293 19.64 15.89 33.54
N ARG A 294 20.30 14.73 33.57
CA ARG A 294 19.65 13.43 33.84
C ARG A 294 19.98 12.84 35.22
N ILE A 295 20.84 13.47 35.97
CA ILE A 295 21.29 12.94 37.26
C ILE A 295 20.11 12.67 38.21
N GLU A 296 19.21 13.64 38.40
CA GLU A 296 18.07 13.49 39.31
C GLU A 296 17.15 12.32 38.90
N ALA A 297 16.88 12.20 37.59
CA ALA A 297 16.05 11.12 37.06
C ALA A 297 16.71 9.74 37.22
N ALA A 298 18.02 9.65 36.96
CA ALA A 298 18.77 8.40 37.10
C ALA A 298 18.86 7.95 38.57
N VAL A 299 19.19 8.85 39.51
CA VAL A 299 19.28 8.47 40.96
C VAL A 299 17.92 8.10 41.52
N ALA A 300 16.85 8.78 41.08
CA ALA A 300 15.46 8.42 41.44
C ALA A 300 15.10 7.02 40.91
N ALA A 301 15.46 6.67 39.68
CA ALA A 301 15.28 5.33 39.11
C ALA A 301 16.04 4.27 39.93
N GLY A 302 17.22 4.62 40.47
CA GLY A 302 18.00 3.75 41.34
C GLY A 302 17.43 3.64 42.76
N GLY A 303 16.37 4.38 43.12
CA GLY A 303 15.74 4.43 44.45
C GLY A 303 16.52 5.21 45.49
N LEU A 304 17.52 6.02 45.09
CA LEU A 304 18.32 6.83 46.00
C LEU A 304 17.56 8.11 46.42
N LYS A 305 17.63 8.43 47.71
CA LYS A 305 17.01 9.63 48.31
C LYS A 305 18.03 10.75 48.45
N GLU A 306 17.54 11.95 48.65
CA GLU A 306 18.37 13.11 48.98
C GLU A 306 19.25 12.83 50.19
N GLY A 307 20.56 13.03 50.10
CA GLY A 307 21.55 12.69 51.10
C GLY A 307 22.19 11.30 50.96
N GLU A 308 21.65 10.40 50.12
CA GLU A 308 22.25 9.09 49.83
C GLU A 308 23.19 9.17 48.60
N TYR A 309 23.23 10.29 47.90
CA TYR A 309 24.18 10.56 46.82
C TYR A 309 24.74 11.96 46.90
N ALA A 310 25.87 12.16 46.21
CA ALA A 310 26.53 13.46 46.11
C ALA A 310 26.94 13.71 44.65
N VAL A 311 26.54 14.88 44.09
CA VAL A 311 26.88 15.30 42.74
C VAL A 311 28.14 16.16 42.77
N SER A 312 29.08 15.95 41.84
CA SER A 312 30.26 16.80 41.70
C SER A 312 29.86 18.21 41.22
N GLU A 313 30.46 19.23 41.84
CA GLU A 313 30.36 20.62 41.35
C GLU A 313 31.09 20.81 40.02
N LYS A 314 32.09 19.95 39.76
CA LYS A 314 32.87 19.99 38.53
C LYS A 314 32.13 19.32 37.40
N THR A 315 31.98 20.01 36.27
CA THR A 315 31.45 19.50 35.01
C THR A 315 32.51 19.56 33.93
N VAL A 316 32.37 18.70 32.94
CA VAL A 316 33.22 18.69 31.72
C VAL A 316 32.32 18.53 30.49
N ARG A 317 32.79 19.00 29.34
CA ARG A 317 32.13 18.73 28.05
C ARG A 317 32.33 17.28 27.64
N GLY A 318 31.33 16.68 26.96
CA GLY A 318 31.50 15.31 26.47
C GLY A 318 32.72 15.15 25.56
N SER A 319 33.10 16.20 24.80
CA SER A 319 34.34 16.19 24.00
C SER A 319 35.64 15.96 24.80
N GLU A 320 35.65 16.23 26.11
CA GLU A 320 36.79 15.96 26.99
C GLU A 320 36.86 14.49 27.47
N LEU A 321 35.78 13.73 27.29
CA LEU A 321 35.67 12.31 27.63
C LEU A 321 36.05 11.39 26.45
N GLU A 322 36.20 11.92 25.24
CA GLU A 322 36.58 11.16 24.05
C GLU A 322 37.86 10.33 24.24
N GLY A 323 37.80 9.07 23.81
CA GLY A 323 38.91 8.15 23.85
C GLY A 323 39.16 7.49 25.22
N LEU A 324 38.41 7.86 26.28
CA LEU A 324 38.50 7.17 27.55
C LEU A 324 38.00 5.72 27.39
N ARG A 325 38.69 4.80 28.09
CA ARG A 325 38.37 3.38 27.97
C ARG A 325 37.65 2.86 29.21
N TYR A 326 36.83 1.82 28.98
CA TYR A 326 36.07 1.13 30.02
C TYR A 326 36.21 -0.39 29.86
N LEU A 327 35.81 -1.13 30.88
CA LEU A 327 35.77 -2.57 30.91
C LEU A 327 34.31 -3.00 30.65
N HIS A 328 34.11 -3.96 29.74
CA HIS A 328 32.79 -4.54 29.50
C HIS A 328 32.30 -5.28 30.74
N PRO A 329 30.98 -5.14 31.13
CA PRO A 329 30.50 -5.70 32.39
C PRO A 329 30.50 -7.24 32.46
N PHE A 330 30.48 -7.94 31.33
CA PHE A 330 30.45 -9.41 31.31
C PHE A 330 31.22 -10.05 30.13
N VAL A 331 31.82 -9.29 29.23
CA VAL A 331 32.68 -9.82 28.18
C VAL A 331 34.13 -9.56 28.59
N GLU A 332 34.87 -10.62 28.91
CA GLU A 332 36.25 -10.50 29.36
C GLU A 332 37.25 -10.24 28.23
N ASN A 333 37.01 -10.86 27.08
CA ASN A 333 37.85 -10.73 25.90
C ASN A 333 37.03 -10.12 24.75
N ASN A 334 37.51 -9.01 24.19
CA ASN A 334 36.91 -8.41 23.03
C ASN A 334 36.99 -9.40 21.84
N PRO A 335 35.85 -9.80 21.25
CA PRO A 335 35.83 -10.81 20.18
C PRO A 335 36.28 -10.24 18.81
N THR A 336 36.46 -8.92 18.67
CA THR A 336 36.58 -8.31 17.34
C THR A 336 37.84 -7.49 17.15
N ASP A 337 38.22 -6.65 18.14
CA ASP A 337 39.19 -5.59 17.83
C ASP A 337 39.83 -4.98 19.11
N LYS A 338 41.07 -4.46 18.94
CA LYS A 338 41.81 -3.81 20.01
C LYS A 338 41.28 -2.43 20.40
N ASP A 339 40.53 -1.77 19.51
CA ASP A 339 40.05 -0.40 19.69
C ASP A 339 38.64 -0.30 20.26
N ALA A 340 37.97 -1.42 20.54
CA ALA A 340 36.69 -1.43 21.22
C ALA A 340 36.76 -0.99 22.69
N TYR A 341 35.59 -0.73 23.29
CA TYR A 341 35.41 -0.31 24.69
C TYR A 341 35.96 1.06 25.02
N MET A 342 35.67 2.02 24.14
CA MET A 342 36.01 3.42 24.33
C MET A 342 34.80 4.36 24.28
N VAL A 343 34.97 5.56 24.84
CA VAL A 343 34.00 6.65 24.74
C VAL A 343 34.20 7.34 23.39
N ILE A 344 33.10 7.49 22.66
CA ILE A 344 33.06 8.15 21.34
C ILE A 344 32.10 9.34 21.35
N LEU A 345 32.22 10.24 20.37
CA LEU A 345 31.37 11.42 20.25
C LEU A 345 30.24 11.17 19.20
N ALA A 346 28.99 11.42 19.62
CA ALA A 346 27.85 11.32 18.74
C ALA A 346 26.81 12.40 19.06
N GLU A 347 26.34 13.11 18.03
CA GLU A 347 25.37 14.20 18.18
C GLU A 347 23.93 13.70 18.40
N TYR A 348 23.65 12.43 18.14
CA TYR A 348 22.34 11.82 18.37
C TYR A 348 22.05 11.54 19.84
N VAL A 349 23.03 11.62 20.73
CA VAL A 349 22.81 11.45 22.16
C VAL A 349 21.99 12.63 22.71
N THR A 350 20.84 12.32 23.32
CA THR A 350 19.89 13.33 23.84
C THR A 350 19.83 13.30 25.37
N THR A 351 19.13 14.29 25.94
CA THR A 351 18.82 14.37 27.38
C THR A 351 17.34 14.12 27.68
N GLU A 352 16.58 13.59 26.72
CA GLU A 352 15.16 13.30 26.90
C GLU A 352 14.97 12.10 27.82
N ASP A 353 15.75 11.02 27.60
CA ASP A 353 15.72 9.80 28.39
C ASP A 353 17.14 9.32 28.76
N GLY A 354 17.23 8.35 29.65
CA GLY A 354 18.48 7.67 30.00
C GLY A 354 19.45 8.49 30.85
N THR A 355 20.73 8.38 30.54
CA THR A 355 21.86 8.94 31.31
C THR A 355 22.71 9.95 30.52
N GLY A 356 22.39 10.18 29.23
CA GLY A 356 23.26 10.94 28.30
C GLY A 356 24.52 10.19 27.89
N LEU A 357 24.62 8.90 28.21
CA LEU A 357 25.62 7.96 27.70
C LEU A 357 24.87 6.79 27.07
N VAL A 358 25.11 6.57 25.79
CA VAL A 358 24.44 5.53 25.00
C VAL A 358 25.42 4.40 24.70
N HIS A 359 25.05 3.17 25.10
CA HIS A 359 25.83 2.02 24.66
C HIS A 359 25.74 1.87 23.14
N THR A 360 26.84 1.59 22.48
CA THR A 360 26.95 1.53 21.02
C THR A 360 27.30 0.13 20.57
N ALA A 361 26.41 -0.49 19.77
CA ALA A 361 26.57 -1.81 19.14
C ALA A 361 26.44 -1.66 17.60
N PRO A 362 27.55 -1.45 16.85
CA PRO A 362 27.51 -1.16 15.41
C PRO A 362 26.82 -2.21 14.55
N GLY A 363 26.63 -3.44 15.04
CA GLY A 363 25.88 -4.49 14.38
C GLY A 363 24.36 -4.49 14.64
N HIS A 364 23.85 -3.63 15.55
CA HIS A 364 22.46 -3.67 16.02
C HIS A 364 21.73 -2.30 16.04
N GLY A 365 22.32 -1.26 15.46
CA GLY A 365 21.68 0.05 15.32
C GLY A 365 22.26 0.85 14.14
N LEU A 366 21.45 1.69 13.48
CA LEU A 366 21.91 2.48 12.34
C LEU A 366 22.84 3.62 12.76
N GLU A 367 22.49 4.35 13.82
CA GLU A 367 23.31 5.41 14.39
C GLU A 367 24.62 4.83 14.95
N ASP A 368 24.55 3.67 15.60
CA ASP A 368 25.69 2.93 16.11
C ASP A 368 26.64 2.50 14.99
N TYR A 369 26.06 2.02 13.88
CA TYR A 369 26.80 1.67 12.67
C TYR A 369 27.54 2.85 12.07
N MET A 370 26.88 4.02 11.94
CA MET A 370 27.49 5.24 11.42
C MET A 370 28.64 5.71 12.34
N SER A 371 28.41 5.67 13.64
CA SER A 371 29.43 6.00 14.65
C SER A 371 30.58 5.00 14.59
N GLY A 372 30.27 3.71 14.46
CA GLY A 372 31.25 2.65 14.30
C GLY A 372 32.13 2.86 13.08
N GLN A 373 31.57 3.21 11.93
CA GLN A 373 32.33 3.54 10.71
C GLN A 373 33.26 4.75 10.91
N LYS A 374 32.74 5.82 11.58
CA LYS A 374 33.53 7.03 11.86
C LYS A 374 34.75 6.74 12.73
N TYR A 375 34.64 5.85 13.70
CA TYR A 375 35.69 5.49 14.63
C TYR A 375 36.47 4.21 14.24
N GLY A 376 36.14 3.57 13.12
CA GLY A 376 36.81 2.34 12.65
C GLY A 376 36.50 1.11 13.49
N LEU A 377 35.37 1.09 14.23
CA LEU A 377 34.94 -0.05 15.01
C LEU A 377 34.41 -1.18 14.09
N ALA A 378 34.57 -2.42 14.53
CA ALA A 378 34.05 -3.57 13.83
C ALA A 378 32.50 -3.56 13.78
N ILE A 379 31.92 -4.11 12.72
CA ILE A 379 30.47 -4.33 12.63
C ILE A 379 30.19 -5.72 13.19
N TYR A 380 30.15 -5.79 14.53
CA TYR A 380 29.97 -7.04 15.25
C TYR A 380 28.50 -7.32 15.54
N SER A 381 28.03 -8.49 15.09
CA SER A 381 26.64 -8.95 15.29
C SER A 381 26.64 -10.43 15.63
N PRO A 382 26.71 -10.79 16.93
CA PRO A 382 26.76 -12.18 17.36
C PRO A 382 25.40 -12.89 17.37
N VAL A 383 24.47 -12.46 16.52
CA VAL A 383 23.13 -13.02 16.45
C VAL A 383 22.93 -13.71 15.10
N MET A 384 22.59 -15.00 15.12
CA MET A 384 22.33 -15.84 13.95
C MET A 384 20.96 -15.52 13.31
N ASP A 385 20.68 -16.12 12.18
CA ASP A 385 19.45 -15.89 11.41
C ASP A 385 18.18 -16.22 12.20
N ASP A 386 18.24 -17.24 13.05
CA ASP A 386 17.16 -17.69 13.94
C ASP A 386 17.04 -16.88 15.25
N GLY A 387 17.80 -15.78 15.39
CA GLY A 387 17.78 -14.90 16.56
C GLY A 387 18.49 -15.46 17.78
N ARG A 388 19.33 -16.47 17.62
CA ARG A 388 20.15 -17.04 18.71
C ARG A 388 21.57 -16.48 18.64
N TYR A 389 22.21 -16.37 19.80
CA TYR A 389 23.61 -16.02 19.86
C TYR A 389 24.51 -17.13 19.28
N ASP A 390 25.56 -16.73 18.58
CA ASP A 390 26.62 -17.58 18.08
C ASP A 390 27.63 -18.00 19.17
N ASP A 391 28.78 -18.55 18.78
CA ASP A 391 29.81 -19.03 19.68
C ASP A 391 30.87 -17.96 20.08
N THR A 392 30.70 -16.70 19.64
CA THR A 392 31.60 -15.60 19.97
C THR A 392 31.24 -14.89 21.28
N VAL A 393 30.04 -15.12 21.81
CA VAL A 393 29.59 -14.58 23.09
C VAL A 393 30.00 -15.49 24.28
N PRO A 394 29.90 -15.02 25.54
CA PRO A 394 30.12 -15.85 26.71
C PRO A 394 29.26 -17.12 26.71
N ASP A 395 29.82 -18.24 27.24
CA ASP A 395 29.19 -19.59 27.23
C ASP A 395 27.74 -19.62 27.74
N TRP A 396 27.40 -18.79 28.72
CA TRP A 396 26.05 -18.71 29.29
C TRP A 396 25.01 -18.03 28.37
N LEU A 397 25.47 -17.25 27.38
CA LEU A 397 24.60 -16.65 26.36
C LEU A 397 24.51 -17.49 25.08
N ARG A 398 25.52 -18.31 24.78
CA ARG A 398 25.61 -19.09 23.54
C ARG A 398 24.35 -19.91 23.28
N GLY A 399 23.77 -19.75 22.07
CA GLY A 399 22.55 -20.47 21.66
C GLY A 399 21.27 -20.00 22.34
N GLN A 400 21.31 -19.00 23.21
CA GLN A 400 20.12 -18.41 23.81
C GLN A 400 19.43 -17.47 22.79
N SER A 401 18.09 -17.40 22.86
CA SER A 401 17.29 -16.51 22.03
C SER A 401 17.37 -15.06 22.54
N VAL A 402 17.65 -14.12 21.67
CA VAL A 402 17.67 -12.68 22.02
C VAL A 402 16.32 -12.14 22.48
N LEU A 403 15.21 -12.82 22.14
CA LEU A 403 13.87 -12.45 22.57
C LEU A 403 13.55 -12.88 24.03
N GLU A 404 14.37 -13.76 24.60
CA GLU A 404 14.11 -14.36 25.92
C GLU A 404 15.22 -14.08 26.95
N VAL A 405 16.33 -13.50 26.50
CA VAL A 405 17.57 -13.43 27.31
C VAL A 405 17.65 -12.23 28.24
N ASP A 406 16.82 -11.21 28.07
CA ASP A 406 16.94 -9.95 28.85
C ASP A 406 16.98 -10.15 30.34
N LYS A 407 16.13 -11.03 30.87
CA LYS A 407 16.14 -11.35 32.30
C LYS A 407 17.46 -11.98 32.74
N MET A 408 18.04 -12.87 31.91
CA MET A 408 19.30 -13.55 32.22
C MET A 408 20.47 -12.54 32.23
N VAL A 409 20.49 -11.60 31.32
CA VAL A 409 21.46 -10.50 31.27
C VAL A 409 21.32 -9.60 32.52
N ASN A 410 20.08 -9.22 32.86
CA ASN A 410 19.83 -8.38 34.05
C ASN A 410 20.23 -9.09 35.35
N ASP A 411 20.01 -10.41 35.47
CA ASP A 411 20.39 -11.22 36.64
C ASP A 411 21.93 -11.31 36.74
N ASP A 412 22.67 -11.53 35.66
CA ASP A 412 24.15 -11.54 35.66
C ASP A 412 24.72 -10.16 36.04
N LEU A 413 24.16 -9.07 35.47
CA LEU A 413 24.57 -7.71 35.82
C LEU A 413 24.32 -7.39 37.30
N ARG A 414 23.19 -7.88 37.87
CA ARG A 414 22.85 -7.70 39.28
C ARG A 414 23.79 -8.50 40.17
N GLU A 415 24.09 -9.77 39.84
CA GLU A 415 25.00 -10.61 40.63
C GLU A 415 26.41 -10.02 40.68
N LYS A 416 26.89 -9.49 39.54
CA LYS A 416 28.19 -8.80 39.45
C LYS A 416 28.15 -7.40 40.07
N GLY A 417 26.99 -6.85 40.38
CA GLY A 417 26.81 -5.51 40.97
C GLY A 417 26.96 -4.36 39.98
N TRP A 418 26.77 -4.60 38.71
CA TRP A 418 26.83 -3.56 37.65
C TRP A 418 25.46 -2.98 37.30
N LEU A 419 24.35 -3.65 37.62
CA LEU A 419 22.99 -3.18 37.43
C LEU A 419 22.66 -2.10 38.48
N PHE A 420 22.50 -0.84 38.05
CA PHE A 420 22.15 0.26 38.95
C PHE A 420 20.64 0.33 39.18
N ALA A 421 19.84 0.30 38.12
CA ALA A 421 18.38 0.34 38.19
C ALA A 421 17.74 -0.52 37.11
N GLU A 422 16.52 -0.99 37.38
CA GLU A 422 15.71 -1.77 36.46
C GLU A 422 14.26 -1.30 36.55
N GLY A 423 13.61 -1.19 35.41
CA GLY A 423 12.23 -0.79 35.23
C GLY A 423 11.66 -1.27 33.91
N GLU A 424 10.51 -0.75 33.54
CA GLU A 424 9.86 -1.02 32.26
C GLU A 424 9.54 0.31 31.55
N MET A 425 9.59 0.29 30.23
CA MET A 425 9.24 1.42 29.36
C MET A 425 8.32 0.95 28.27
N VAL A 426 7.18 1.66 28.10
CA VAL A 426 6.27 1.44 26.95
C VAL A 426 6.69 2.32 25.79
N HIS A 427 6.94 1.72 24.66
CA HIS A 427 7.34 2.44 23.45
C HIS A 427 6.87 1.71 22.18
N SER A 428 6.83 2.44 21.07
CA SER A 428 6.51 1.89 19.76
C SER A 428 7.64 1.03 19.23
N TYR A 429 7.36 -0.22 18.86
CA TYR A 429 8.34 -1.22 18.46
C TYR A 429 7.98 -1.85 17.11
N PRO A 430 8.95 -2.06 16.20
CA PRO A 430 8.70 -2.64 14.89
C PRO A 430 8.37 -4.13 14.98
N HIS A 431 7.37 -4.55 14.23
CA HIS A 431 6.94 -5.93 14.05
C HIS A 431 6.87 -6.29 12.58
N CYS A 432 7.13 -7.53 12.26
CA CYS A 432 6.98 -8.04 10.90
C CYS A 432 5.51 -8.02 10.48
N TRP A 433 5.23 -7.45 9.31
CA TRP A 433 3.87 -7.33 8.78
C TRP A 433 3.15 -8.68 8.55
N ARG A 434 3.90 -9.78 8.38
CA ARG A 434 3.37 -11.12 8.10
C ARG A 434 3.34 -12.03 9.32
N SER A 435 4.47 -12.24 9.97
CA SER A 435 4.53 -13.10 11.16
C SER A 435 3.90 -12.44 12.39
N LYS A 436 3.87 -11.09 12.40
CA LYS A 436 3.46 -10.27 13.55
C LYS A 436 4.42 -10.35 14.76
N GLY A 437 5.52 -11.04 14.63
CA GLY A 437 6.58 -11.13 15.61
C GLY A 437 7.45 -9.86 15.65
N PRO A 438 8.16 -9.63 16.76
CA PRO A 438 9.06 -8.49 16.90
C PRO A 438 10.22 -8.59 15.90
N VAL A 439 10.70 -7.43 15.46
CA VAL A 439 11.79 -7.27 14.52
C VAL A 439 13.01 -6.74 15.26
N ILE A 440 14.18 -7.27 14.96
CA ILE A 440 15.44 -6.77 15.50
C ILE A 440 16.27 -6.07 14.42
N PHE A 441 17.24 -5.24 14.84
CA PHE A 441 18.33 -4.82 13.96
C PHE A 441 19.45 -5.85 14.03
N ARG A 442 19.93 -6.30 12.87
CA ARG A 442 21.00 -7.27 12.73
C ARG A 442 21.85 -6.95 11.52
N ALA A 443 23.17 -6.85 11.71
CA ALA A 443 24.07 -6.68 10.59
C ALA A 443 24.20 -7.98 9.80
N THR A 444 23.96 -7.88 8.49
CA THR A 444 24.14 -8.96 7.54
C THR A 444 24.47 -8.40 6.17
N GLU A 445 25.16 -9.17 5.33
CA GLU A 445 25.46 -8.74 3.97
C GLU A 445 24.19 -8.73 3.12
N GLN A 446 23.85 -7.56 2.59
CA GLN A 446 22.66 -7.38 1.79
C GLN A 446 22.94 -6.52 0.55
N TRP A 447 22.05 -6.62 -0.42
CA TRP A 447 22.03 -5.77 -1.60
C TRP A 447 21.14 -4.56 -1.40
N PHE A 448 21.64 -3.40 -1.82
CA PHE A 448 20.95 -2.12 -1.66
C PHE A 448 20.88 -1.36 -2.97
N ILE A 449 19.80 -0.57 -3.13
CA ILE A 449 19.71 0.53 -4.07
C ILE A 449 19.94 1.82 -3.29
N SER A 450 20.97 2.58 -3.68
CA SER A 450 21.26 3.87 -3.06
C SER A 450 20.23 4.91 -3.48
N VAL A 451 19.68 5.64 -2.51
CA VAL A 451 18.77 6.76 -2.77
C VAL A 451 19.46 8.10 -2.79
N ASP A 452 20.67 8.20 -2.20
CA ASP A 452 21.45 9.44 -2.05
C ASP A 452 22.65 9.56 -2.99
N ARG A 453 23.02 8.46 -3.69
CA ARG A 453 24.10 8.53 -4.68
C ARG A 453 23.63 9.32 -5.91
N GLU A 454 24.46 10.29 -6.33
CA GLU A 454 24.21 11.06 -7.56
C GLU A 454 24.27 10.17 -8.81
N LEU A 455 23.31 10.34 -9.70
CA LEU A 455 23.30 9.63 -10.98
C LEU A 455 24.34 10.25 -11.95
N PRO A 456 25.14 9.41 -12.59
CA PRO A 456 26.13 9.87 -13.57
C PRO A 456 25.50 10.71 -14.70
N GLY A 457 26.04 11.90 -14.94
CA GLY A 457 25.61 12.81 -16.00
C GLY A 457 24.34 13.62 -15.67
N ILE A 458 23.71 13.41 -14.49
CA ILE A 458 22.53 14.15 -14.03
C ILE A 458 22.90 15.06 -12.85
N GLY A 459 23.79 14.62 -11.95
CA GLY A 459 24.22 15.37 -10.76
C GLY A 459 23.12 15.53 -9.71
N LYS A 460 22.18 14.60 -9.66
CA LYS A 460 21.09 14.51 -8.66
C LYS A 460 20.98 13.08 -8.17
N SER A 461 20.56 12.92 -6.93
CA SER A 461 20.25 11.62 -6.33
C SER A 461 18.83 11.16 -6.71
N LEU A 462 18.51 9.87 -6.43
CA LEU A 462 17.14 9.37 -6.58
C LEU A 462 16.17 10.11 -5.64
N ARG A 463 16.61 10.48 -4.44
CA ARG A 463 15.83 11.26 -3.48
C ARG A 463 15.47 12.62 -4.05
N ASP A 464 16.45 13.36 -4.58
CA ASP A 464 16.22 14.70 -5.17
C ASP A 464 15.23 14.61 -6.32
N MET A 465 15.44 13.65 -7.22
CA MET A 465 14.56 13.45 -8.38
C MET A 465 13.15 13.03 -7.96
N ALA A 466 13.03 12.20 -6.91
CA ALA A 466 11.72 11.75 -6.41
C ALA A 466 10.94 12.91 -5.79
N LEU A 467 11.58 13.76 -4.98
CA LEU A 467 10.95 14.95 -4.40
C LEU A 467 10.51 15.94 -5.48
N GLU A 468 11.35 16.19 -6.50
CA GLU A 468 10.96 17.01 -7.65
C GLU A 468 9.80 16.42 -8.49
N SER A 469 9.72 15.08 -8.56
CA SER A 469 8.62 14.42 -9.27
C SER A 469 7.32 14.49 -8.49
N VAL A 470 7.37 14.44 -7.16
CA VAL A 470 6.19 14.59 -6.29
C VAL A 470 5.47 15.91 -6.53
N GLU A 471 6.21 17.01 -6.76
CA GLU A 471 5.63 18.33 -7.07
C GLU A 471 4.91 18.40 -8.43
N LYS A 472 5.27 17.53 -9.39
CA LYS A 472 4.70 17.50 -10.74
C LYS A 472 3.46 16.62 -10.85
N VAL A 473 3.32 15.65 -9.96
CA VAL A 473 2.24 14.67 -9.96
C VAL A 473 0.98 15.26 -9.35
N ARG A 474 -0.18 15.02 -9.98
CA ARG A 474 -1.49 15.41 -9.41
C ARG A 474 -1.89 14.40 -8.33
N TRP A 475 -1.88 14.83 -7.07
CA TRP A 475 -2.31 14.00 -5.93
C TRP A 475 -3.79 14.23 -5.61
N ILE A 476 -4.55 13.14 -5.48
CA ILE A 476 -5.98 13.15 -5.17
C ILE A 476 -6.21 12.18 -4.00
N PRO A 477 -6.53 12.67 -2.80
CA PRO A 477 -6.57 14.09 -2.38
C PRO A 477 -5.16 14.72 -2.25
N ALA A 478 -5.12 16.07 -2.23
CA ALA A 478 -3.87 16.84 -2.25
C ALA A 478 -2.92 16.55 -1.06
N TRP A 479 -3.41 16.07 0.09
CA TRP A 479 -2.56 15.71 1.22
C TRP A 479 -1.55 14.58 0.89
N GLY A 480 -1.82 13.78 -0.17
CA GLY A 480 -0.93 12.71 -0.62
C GLY A 480 0.48 13.21 -0.97
N GLU A 481 0.60 14.42 -1.51
CA GLU A 481 1.87 15.08 -1.83
C GLU A 481 2.79 15.18 -0.60
N LYS A 482 2.30 15.82 0.46
CA LYS A 482 3.08 16.01 1.71
C LYS A 482 3.41 14.67 2.37
N ARG A 483 2.49 13.72 2.30
CA ARG A 483 2.69 12.41 2.92
C ARG A 483 3.81 11.62 2.25
N ILE A 484 3.84 11.56 0.93
CA ILE A 484 4.90 10.84 0.21
C ILE A 484 6.23 11.59 0.29
N ALA A 485 6.23 12.93 0.25
CA ALA A 485 7.43 13.74 0.40
C ALA A 485 8.14 13.46 1.74
N GLY A 486 7.42 13.54 2.87
CA GLY A 486 7.99 13.24 4.18
C GLY A 486 8.52 11.80 4.32
N MET A 487 7.88 10.83 3.66
CA MET A 487 8.37 9.45 3.61
C MET A 487 9.64 9.30 2.76
N LEU A 488 9.78 10.05 1.67
CA LEU A 488 10.97 10.06 0.81
C LEU A 488 12.14 10.76 1.49
N GLU A 489 11.89 11.85 2.21
CA GLU A 489 12.93 12.59 2.96
C GLU A 489 13.64 11.71 3.99
N ALA A 490 12.88 10.90 4.72
CA ALA A 490 13.41 10.04 5.78
C ALA A 490 13.86 8.64 5.30
N ARG A 491 13.65 8.32 4.02
CA ARG A 491 13.87 6.96 3.50
C ARG A 491 15.36 6.59 3.51
N PRO A 492 15.77 5.45 4.12
CA PRO A 492 17.12 4.92 3.96
C PRO A 492 17.32 4.28 2.57
N ASP A 493 18.55 3.90 2.25
CA ASP A 493 18.83 3.06 1.08
C ASP A 493 17.98 1.80 1.11
N TRP A 494 17.51 1.39 -0.05
CA TRP A 494 16.54 0.29 -0.18
C TRP A 494 17.25 -1.07 -0.17
N CYS A 495 17.08 -1.83 0.91
CA CYS A 495 17.50 -3.23 0.98
C CYS A 495 16.58 -4.09 0.07
N ILE A 496 17.15 -4.62 -1.02
CA ILE A 496 16.40 -5.35 -2.06
C ILE A 496 16.57 -6.87 -2.00
N SER A 497 17.42 -7.40 -1.15
CA SER A 497 17.66 -8.84 -1.01
C SER A 497 16.81 -9.47 0.10
N ARG A 498 16.32 -10.69 -0.16
CA ARG A 498 15.53 -11.49 0.79
C ARG A 498 16.05 -12.93 0.80
N GLN A 499 16.15 -13.53 1.99
CA GLN A 499 16.62 -14.89 2.25
C GLN A 499 15.45 -15.87 2.16
N ARG A 500 14.78 -15.90 1.00
CA ARG A 500 13.58 -16.72 0.78
C ARG A 500 13.71 -17.59 -0.48
N SER A 501 12.80 -18.54 -0.64
CA SER A 501 12.82 -19.45 -1.79
C SER A 501 11.92 -19.00 -2.93
N TRP A 502 10.83 -18.27 -2.64
CA TRP A 502 9.81 -17.93 -3.62
C TRP A 502 9.85 -16.46 -4.03
N GLY A 503 10.49 -16.15 -5.13
CA GLY A 503 10.65 -14.83 -5.75
C GLY A 503 11.61 -14.90 -6.92
N LEU A 504 11.83 -13.74 -7.57
CA LEU A 504 12.83 -13.59 -8.62
C LEU A 504 14.24 -13.58 -7.99
N PRO A 505 15.17 -14.44 -8.42
CA PRO A 505 16.53 -14.46 -7.88
C PRO A 505 17.31 -13.18 -8.27
N LEU A 506 18.19 -12.73 -7.37
CA LEU A 506 19.15 -11.66 -7.64
C LEU A 506 20.19 -12.14 -8.66
N PRO A 507 20.37 -11.44 -9.79
CA PRO A 507 21.20 -11.90 -10.91
C PRO A 507 22.70 -11.60 -10.71
N ALA A 508 23.24 -11.93 -9.54
CA ALA A 508 24.63 -11.73 -9.20
C ALA A 508 25.40 -13.05 -9.13
N PHE A 509 26.69 -13.02 -9.38
CA PHE A 509 27.59 -14.17 -9.26
C PHE A 509 28.79 -13.78 -8.39
N ALA A 510 29.37 -14.75 -7.68
CA ALA A 510 30.60 -14.60 -6.94
C ALA A 510 31.64 -15.58 -7.50
N ASN A 511 32.94 -15.19 -7.48
CA ASN A 511 34.03 -16.14 -7.75
C ASN A 511 34.54 -16.75 -6.42
N SER A 512 35.41 -17.72 -6.50
CA SER A 512 36.03 -18.40 -5.34
C SER A 512 36.81 -17.46 -4.40
N ARG A 513 37.13 -16.23 -4.84
CA ARG A 513 37.79 -15.19 -4.03
C ARG A 513 36.79 -14.28 -3.32
N GLY A 514 35.48 -14.50 -3.51
CA GLY A 514 34.43 -13.65 -2.97
C GLY A 514 34.20 -12.34 -3.75
N GLU A 515 34.85 -12.18 -4.92
CA GLU A 515 34.60 -11.00 -5.78
C GLU A 515 33.28 -11.17 -6.53
N THR A 516 32.48 -10.12 -6.58
CA THR A 516 31.14 -10.16 -7.18
C THR A 516 31.16 -9.73 -8.64
N LEU A 517 30.54 -10.53 -9.50
CA LEU A 517 30.19 -10.17 -10.87
C LEU A 517 28.74 -9.68 -10.93
N LEU A 518 28.56 -8.39 -11.07
CA LEU A 518 27.27 -7.75 -11.32
C LEU A 518 27.49 -6.54 -12.24
N THR A 519 27.22 -6.71 -13.51
CA THR A 519 27.31 -5.66 -14.54
C THR A 519 25.98 -5.53 -15.27
N LYS A 520 25.75 -4.42 -15.96
CA LYS A 520 24.56 -4.26 -16.80
C LYS A 520 24.42 -5.41 -17.80
N GLU A 521 25.52 -5.81 -18.43
CA GLU A 521 25.58 -6.87 -19.45
C GLU A 521 25.28 -8.24 -18.85
N SER A 522 25.82 -8.57 -17.65
CA SER A 522 25.53 -9.85 -16.98
C SER A 522 24.05 -9.94 -16.59
N VAL A 523 23.48 -8.87 -16.08
CA VAL A 523 22.05 -8.82 -15.72
C VAL A 523 21.16 -8.97 -16.96
N LEU A 524 21.52 -8.33 -18.08
CA LEU A 524 20.76 -8.48 -19.34
C LEU A 524 20.86 -9.89 -19.94
N ALA A 525 21.99 -10.57 -19.76
CA ALA A 525 22.12 -11.98 -20.15
C ALA A 525 21.20 -12.87 -19.31
N VAL A 526 21.15 -12.66 -17.97
CA VAL A 526 20.21 -13.33 -17.07
C VAL A 526 18.76 -13.00 -17.44
N ALA A 527 18.45 -11.75 -17.74
CA ALA A 527 17.10 -11.32 -18.15
C ALA A 527 16.63 -12.07 -19.40
N LYS A 528 17.50 -12.20 -20.40
CA LYS A 528 17.20 -12.96 -21.62
C LYS A 528 16.93 -14.43 -21.28
N HIS A 529 17.81 -15.06 -20.51
CA HIS A 529 17.69 -16.47 -20.15
C HIS A 529 16.40 -16.76 -19.38
N ILE A 530 16.09 -15.93 -18.35
CA ILE A 530 14.85 -16.06 -17.58
C ILE A 530 13.62 -15.76 -18.43
N GLY A 531 13.69 -14.79 -19.34
CA GLY A 531 12.60 -14.50 -20.29
C GLY A 531 12.23 -15.69 -21.18
N GLU A 532 13.20 -16.54 -21.50
CA GLU A 532 12.99 -17.73 -22.32
C GLU A 532 12.59 -18.97 -21.49
N ARG A 533 13.11 -19.14 -20.27
CA ARG A 533 13.02 -20.38 -19.48
C ARG A 533 12.34 -20.23 -18.12
N GLY A 534 12.06 -18.99 -17.67
CA GLY A 534 11.51 -18.69 -16.35
C GLY A 534 12.57 -18.71 -15.24
N SER A 535 12.25 -18.12 -14.10
CA SER A 535 13.19 -17.94 -12.98
C SER A 535 13.64 -19.22 -12.27
N ASP A 536 12.91 -20.33 -12.46
CA ASP A 536 13.35 -21.64 -11.95
C ASP A 536 14.67 -22.09 -12.60
N SER A 537 14.97 -21.64 -13.84
CA SER A 537 16.24 -21.92 -14.53
C SER A 537 17.46 -21.39 -13.78
N TRP A 538 17.33 -20.35 -12.96
CA TRP A 538 18.41 -19.89 -12.10
C TRP A 538 18.91 -20.98 -11.15
N PHE A 539 18.01 -21.85 -10.67
CA PHE A 539 18.34 -22.92 -9.72
C PHE A 539 18.75 -24.23 -10.39
N THR A 540 18.44 -24.43 -11.68
CA THR A 540 18.73 -25.67 -12.40
C THR A 540 19.92 -25.56 -13.34
N ASP A 541 20.12 -24.40 -13.97
CA ASP A 541 21.10 -24.20 -15.02
C ASP A 541 22.42 -23.66 -14.45
N SER A 542 23.54 -23.98 -15.06
CA SER A 542 24.88 -23.49 -14.66
C SER A 542 25.07 -22.02 -15.03
N PRO A 543 26.02 -21.29 -14.39
CA PRO A 543 26.37 -19.93 -14.80
C PRO A 543 26.76 -19.83 -16.28
N ARG A 544 27.42 -20.85 -16.83
CA ARG A 544 27.80 -20.95 -18.25
C ARG A 544 26.57 -21.00 -19.16
N GLU A 545 25.54 -21.76 -18.80
CA GLU A 545 24.29 -21.85 -19.58
C GLU A 545 23.48 -20.55 -19.48
N ILE A 546 23.50 -19.88 -18.33
CA ILE A 546 22.78 -18.62 -18.08
C ILE A 546 23.43 -17.46 -18.83
N LEU A 547 24.77 -17.29 -18.71
CA LEU A 547 25.49 -16.18 -19.34
C LEU A 547 25.78 -16.41 -20.82
N GLY A 548 25.94 -17.69 -21.22
CA GLY A 548 26.38 -18.10 -22.54
C GLY A 548 27.91 -18.29 -22.60
N GLU A 549 28.36 -19.19 -23.47
CA GLU A 549 29.79 -19.56 -23.59
C GLU A 549 30.68 -18.40 -24.03
N ASP A 550 30.16 -17.49 -24.87
CA ASP A 550 30.89 -16.34 -25.44
C ASP A 550 30.75 -15.06 -24.59
N PHE A 551 30.19 -15.15 -23.37
CA PHE A 551 30.02 -13.97 -22.51
C PHE A 551 31.37 -13.36 -22.12
N ALA A 552 31.56 -12.06 -22.39
CA ALA A 552 32.79 -11.34 -22.07
C ALA A 552 32.88 -11.05 -20.57
N LEU A 553 33.62 -11.90 -19.87
CA LEU A 553 33.87 -11.71 -18.42
C LEU A 553 34.90 -10.61 -18.17
N PRO A 554 34.78 -9.84 -17.08
CA PRO A 554 35.86 -8.96 -16.61
C PRO A 554 37.13 -9.75 -16.24
N GLU A 555 38.27 -9.05 -16.17
CA GLU A 555 39.53 -9.63 -15.75
C GLU A 555 39.39 -10.24 -14.33
N GLY A 556 39.89 -11.44 -14.16
CA GLY A 556 39.86 -12.17 -12.87
C GLY A 556 38.66 -13.09 -12.70
N PHE A 557 37.69 -13.13 -13.64
CA PHE A 557 36.55 -14.06 -13.58
C PHE A 557 36.64 -15.16 -14.64
N SER A 558 36.11 -16.33 -14.32
CA SER A 558 35.97 -17.50 -15.22
C SER A 558 34.58 -18.10 -15.04
N LEU A 559 33.94 -18.53 -16.13
CA LEU A 559 32.59 -19.17 -16.09
C LEU A 559 32.57 -20.42 -15.20
N ASP A 560 33.70 -21.12 -15.06
CA ASP A 560 33.81 -22.32 -14.26
C ASP A 560 33.99 -22.05 -12.75
N ASP A 561 34.31 -20.80 -12.37
CA ASP A 561 34.56 -20.35 -11.01
C ASP A 561 33.41 -19.49 -10.45
N LEU A 562 32.29 -19.40 -11.19
CA LEU A 562 31.15 -18.60 -10.76
C LEU A 562 30.15 -19.41 -9.93
N GLU A 563 29.80 -18.89 -8.77
CA GLU A 563 28.68 -19.31 -7.94
C GLU A 563 27.55 -18.29 -8.03
N LYS A 564 26.30 -18.75 -8.04
CA LYS A 564 25.11 -17.92 -8.16
C LYS A 564 24.70 -17.37 -6.78
N GLU A 565 24.25 -16.10 -6.74
CA GLU A 565 23.61 -15.52 -5.55
C GLU A 565 22.37 -16.32 -5.16
N GLU A 566 22.17 -16.57 -3.86
CA GLU A 566 21.07 -17.35 -3.33
C GLU A 566 19.84 -16.51 -2.96
N ASN A 567 20.03 -15.20 -2.75
CA ASN A 567 18.96 -14.28 -2.38
C ASN A 567 18.00 -14.02 -3.53
N ILE A 568 16.78 -13.67 -3.19
CA ILE A 568 15.77 -13.19 -4.13
C ILE A 568 15.52 -11.70 -3.94
N PHE A 569 14.87 -11.06 -4.92
CA PHE A 569 14.44 -9.67 -4.79
C PHE A 569 13.37 -9.49 -3.73
N ASP A 570 13.33 -8.27 -3.18
CA ASP A 570 12.17 -7.74 -2.48
C ASP A 570 10.96 -7.73 -3.43
N VAL A 571 9.84 -8.32 -3.01
CA VAL A 571 8.59 -8.37 -3.80
C VAL A 571 8.10 -6.97 -4.23
N TRP A 572 8.40 -5.95 -3.44
CA TRP A 572 8.07 -4.57 -3.77
C TRP A 572 8.88 -4.02 -4.95
N PHE A 573 10.10 -4.50 -5.17
CA PHE A 573 10.86 -4.17 -6.38
C PHE A 573 10.22 -4.80 -7.61
N GLU A 574 9.72 -6.02 -7.49
CA GLU A 574 9.07 -6.74 -8.58
C GLU A 574 7.77 -6.04 -9.02
N SER A 575 6.86 -5.75 -8.08
CA SER A 575 5.63 -5.01 -8.37
C SER A 575 5.89 -3.55 -8.75
N GLY A 576 6.94 -2.93 -8.18
CA GLY A 576 7.39 -1.58 -8.52
C GLY A 576 7.85 -1.40 -9.97
N CYS A 577 8.27 -2.49 -10.64
CA CYS A 577 8.66 -2.48 -12.05
C CYS A 577 7.47 -2.68 -13.03
N SER A 578 6.23 -2.74 -12.55
CA SER A 578 5.05 -3.02 -13.39
C SER A 578 4.81 -1.97 -14.47
N TRP A 579 5.14 -0.70 -14.22
CA TRP A 579 5.09 0.37 -15.23
C TRP A 579 5.93 0.05 -16.47
N TYR A 580 7.07 -0.64 -16.27
CA TYR A 580 7.95 -1.05 -17.36
C TYR A 580 7.48 -2.37 -17.98
N SER A 581 7.32 -3.42 -17.17
CA SER A 581 7.00 -4.76 -17.65
C SER A 581 5.60 -4.85 -18.29
N VAL A 582 4.70 -3.93 -17.99
CA VAL A 582 3.33 -3.88 -18.55
C VAL A 582 3.17 -2.69 -19.49
N ALA A 583 3.19 -1.46 -18.96
CA ALA A 583 2.83 -0.28 -19.77
C ALA A 583 3.88 0.02 -20.84
N HIS A 584 5.16 0.10 -20.47
CA HIS A 584 6.24 0.38 -21.45
C HIS A 584 6.37 -0.73 -22.51
N LYS A 585 6.34 -2.01 -22.08
CA LYS A 585 6.42 -3.16 -23.01
C LYS A 585 5.20 -3.28 -23.93
N ALA A 586 4.02 -2.81 -23.50
CA ALA A 586 2.83 -2.71 -24.35
C ALA A 586 2.88 -1.52 -25.33
N GLY A 587 3.91 -0.66 -25.26
CA GLY A 587 4.00 0.56 -26.06
C GLY A 587 3.08 1.68 -25.60
N TRP A 588 2.58 1.62 -24.37
CA TRP A 588 1.75 2.68 -23.79
C TRP A 588 2.60 3.88 -23.35
N PRO A 589 2.01 5.09 -23.30
CA PRO A 589 2.70 6.25 -22.75
C PRO A 589 3.13 6.04 -21.30
N VAL A 590 4.38 6.35 -20.98
CA VAL A 590 4.90 6.47 -19.61
C VAL A 590 5.41 7.91 -19.45
N PRO A 591 4.90 8.68 -18.46
CA PRO A 591 4.00 8.33 -17.36
C PRO A 591 2.59 7.95 -17.82
N VAL A 592 2.00 6.93 -17.17
CA VAL A 592 0.59 6.58 -17.33
C VAL A 592 -0.31 7.63 -16.69
N ASP A 593 -1.61 7.65 -17.01
CA ASP A 593 -2.48 8.74 -16.58
C ASP A 593 -2.85 8.66 -15.10
N LEU A 594 -3.09 7.45 -14.56
CA LEU A 594 -3.56 7.29 -13.19
C LEU A 594 -3.04 6.01 -12.52
N TYR A 595 -2.52 6.18 -11.28
CA TYR A 595 -2.42 5.13 -10.27
C TYR A 595 -3.54 5.31 -9.25
N LEU A 596 -4.18 4.22 -8.81
CA LEU A 596 -5.26 4.26 -7.83
C LEU A 596 -5.08 3.13 -6.81
N GLU A 597 -4.79 3.46 -5.55
CA GLU A 597 -4.60 2.47 -4.47
C GLU A 597 -4.98 3.05 -3.09
N GLY A 598 -4.86 2.22 -2.06
CA GLY A 598 -5.05 2.60 -0.66
C GLY A 598 -3.98 3.56 -0.14
N SER A 599 -4.28 4.20 0.98
CA SER A 599 -3.41 5.21 1.61
C SER A 599 -2.08 4.66 2.16
N ASP A 600 -1.98 3.35 2.39
CA ASP A 600 -0.74 2.64 2.74
C ASP A 600 0.28 2.62 1.59
N GLN A 601 -0.16 2.76 0.35
CA GLN A 601 0.70 2.68 -0.82
C GLN A 601 1.61 3.90 -1.03
N HIS A 602 1.46 4.97 -0.23
CA HIS A 602 2.45 6.05 -0.18
C HIS A 602 3.81 5.56 0.35
N ARG A 603 3.81 4.57 1.26
CA ARG A 603 5.03 3.88 1.72
C ARG A 603 5.37 2.64 0.88
N GLY A 604 4.42 2.14 0.11
CA GLY A 604 4.51 0.96 -0.73
C GLY A 604 4.64 1.29 -2.22
N TRP A 605 3.70 0.81 -3.01
CA TRP A 605 3.78 0.75 -4.47
C TRP A 605 3.98 2.10 -5.17
N PHE A 606 3.41 3.21 -4.67
CA PHE A 606 3.62 4.53 -5.29
C PHE A 606 5.10 4.92 -5.25
N GLN A 607 5.71 4.83 -4.07
CA GLN A 607 7.10 5.18 -3.86
C GLN A 607 8.04 4.17 -4.57
N LEU A 608 7.69 2.87 -4.46
CA LEU A 608 8.52 1.78 -4.96
C LEU A 608 8.35 1.54 -6.46
N SER A 609 7.39 2.20 -7.13
CA SER A 609 7.35 2.38 -8.59
C SER A 609 8.14 3.62 -9.04
N LEU A 610 8.10 4.71 -8.25
CA LEU A 610 8.75 5.97 -8.58
C LEU A 610 10.28 5.83 -8.63
N LEU A 611 10.88 5.25 -7.59
CA LEU A 611 12.33 5.13 -7.47
C LEU A 611 12.98 4.31 -8.61
N PRO A 612 12.50 3.09 -8.97
CA PRO A 612 13.05 2.35 -10.11
C PRO A 612 12.84 3.07 -11.44
N ALA A 613 11.72 3.77 -11.62
CA ALA A 613 11.47 4.52 -12.86
C ALA A 613 12.44 5.68 -13.02
N LEU A 614 12.65 6.46 -11.97
CA LEU A 614 13.63 7.56 -11.98
C LEU A 614 15.05 7.03 -12.17
N GLY A 615 15.40 5.96 -11.49
CA GLY A 615 16.71 5.33 -11.64
C GLY A 615 16.96 4.78 -13.05
N ALA A 616 15.96 4.10 -13.65
CA ALA A 616 16.14 3.48 -14.95
C ALA A 616 16.01 4.47 -16.12
N VAL A 617 14.92 5.28 -16.14
CA VAL A 617 14.54 6.12 -17.30
C VAL A 617 14.46 7.61 -16.98
N THR A 618 14.78 8.03 -15.75
CA THR A 618 14.81 9.44 -15.32
C THR A 618 13.48 10.16 -15.49
N LYS A 619 12.37 9.43 -15.32
CA LYS A 619 11.02 9.93 -15.54
C LYS A 619 10.06 9.25 -14.56
N GLU A 620 9.09 10.01 -14.05
CA GLU A 620 8.02 9.47 -13.20
C GLU A 620 7.15 8.45 -13.97
N PRO A 621 6.63 7.39 -13.30
CA PRO A 621 5.82 6.37 -13.98
C PRO A 621 4.34 6.77 -14.13
N PHE A 622 3.85 7.77 -13.41
CA PHE A 622 2.45 8.21 -13.36
C PHE A 622 2.31 9.74 -13.38
N LYS A 623 1.19 10.24 -13.96
CA LYS A 623 0.82 11.67 -13.97
C LYS A 623 -0.03 12.05 -12.76
N SER A 624 -0.88 11.13 -12.32
CA SER A 624 -1.81 11.35 -11.20
C SER A 624 -1.86 10.14 -10.28
N VAL A 625 -2.08 10.39 -9.00
CA VAL A 625 -2.30 9.36 -7.98
C VAL A 625 -3.60 9.65 -7.25
N LEU A 626 -4.52 8.69 -7.27
CA LEU A 626 -5.76 8.72 -6.51
C LEU A 626 -5.66 7.75 -5.34
N THR A 627 -5.95 8.26 -4.14
CA THR A 627 -5.80 7.49 -2.90
C THR A 627 -7.15 7.30 -2.22
N HIS A 628 -7.45 6.06 -1.82
CA HIS A 628 -8.60 5.76 -0.97
C HIS A 628 -8.18 5.37 0.44
N GLY A 629 -9.10 5.57 1.42
CA GLY A 629 -8.94 5.12 2.81
C GLY A 629 -9.11 3.61 2.99
N PHE A 630 -8.99 3.16 4.24
CA PHE A 630 -9.21 1.77 4.63
C PHE A 630 -10.69 1.49 4.92
N THR A 631 -11.05 0.20 4.88
CA THR A 631 -12.32 -0.25 5.48
C THR A 631 -12.16 -0.38 6.99
N VAL A 632 -13.03 0.31 7.71
CA VAL A 632 -13.06 0.32 9.18
C VAL A 632 -14.44 -0.12 9.69
N ASP A 633 -14.50 -0.58 10.92
CA ASP A 633 -15.73 -0.90 11.60
C ASP A 633 -16.45 0.39 12.12
N ASP A 634 -17.53 0.22 12.88
CA ASP A 634 -18.30 1.31 13.48
C ASP A 634 -17.50 2.14 14.50
N LYS A 635 -16.43 1.56 15.09
CA LYS A 635 -15.52 2.21 16.04
C LYS A 635 -14.32 2.88 15.37
N GLY A 636 -14.20 2.80 14.04
CA GLY A 636 -13.05 3.31 13.29
C GLY A 636 -11.81 2.40 13.32
N MET A 637 -11.97 1.15 13.77
CA MET A 637 -10.87 0.18 13.78
C MET A 637 -10.78 -0.53 12.42
N LYS A 638 -9.55 -0.67 11.90
CA LYS A 638 -9.29 -1.39 10.65
C LYS A 638 -9.87 -2.81 10.71
N GLN A 639 -10.64 -3.18 9.69
CA GLN A 639 -11.24 -4.51 9.63
C GLN A 639 -10.17 -5.60 9.43
N SER A 640 -10.24 -6.66 10.22
CA SER A 640 -9.40 -7.84 10.08
C SER A 640 -10.12 -9.11 10.56
N LYS A 641 -9.78 -10.25 9.95
CA LYS A 641 -10.31 -11.55 10.35
C LYS A 641 -9.92 -11.92 11.79
N SER A 642 -8.74 -11.50 12.24
CA SER A 642 -8.24 -11.77 13.58
C SER A 642 -8.97 -10.99 14.69
N LEU A 643 -9.51 -9.81 14.38
CA LEU A 643 -10.29 -9.01 15.31
C LEU A 643 -11.79 -9.36 15.31
N GLY A 644 -12.25 -10.21 14.38
CA GLY A 644 -13.64 -10.61 14.28
C GLY A 644 -14.60 -9.50 13.83
N ASN A 645 -14.08 -8.34 13.41
CA ASN A 645 -14.84 -7.19 12.90
C ASN A 645 -14.89 -7.15 11.35
N TYR A 646 -14.63 -8.27 10.71
CA TYR A 646 -14.48 -8.41 9.26
C TYR A 646 -15.82 -8.62 8.57
N VAL A 647 -16.11 -7.82 7.53
CA VAL A 647 -17.24 -8.02 6.61
C VAL A 647 -16.77 -8.85 5.41
N ASN A 648 -17.44 -9.98 5.17
CA ASN A 648 -17.08 -10.90 4.09
C ASN A 648 -17.64 -10.42 2.76
N ALA A 649 -16.76 -10.04 1.83
CA ALA A 649 -17.18 -9.52 0.52
C ALA A 649 -18.06 -10.51 -0.28
N GLN A 650 -17.77 -11.82 -0.21
CA GLN A 650 -18.54 -12.85 -0.95
C GLN A 650 -19.95 -13.02 -0.38
N GLU A 651 -20.10 -12.95 0.95
CA GLU A 651 -21.40 -13.00 1.61
C GLU A 651 -22.25 -11.77 1.24
N GLU A 652 -21.63 -10.59 1.18
CA GLU A 652 -22.33 -9.36 0.80
C GLU A 652 -22.77 -9.38 -0.68
N VAL A 653 -21.92 -9.86 -1.60
CA VAL A 653 -22.31 -10.07 -3.00
C VAL A 653 -23.47 -11.06 -3.10
N ALA A 654 -23.40 -12.17 -2.36
CA ALA A 654 -24.45 -13.19 -2.36
C ALA A 654 -25.78 -12.70 -1.74
N ARG A 655 -25.72 -11.71 -0.86
CA ARG A 655 -26.89 -11.16 -0.16
C ARG A 655 -27.56 -10.01 -0.92
N TYR A 656 -26.78 -9.07 -1.44
CA TYR A 656 -27.26 -7.81 -2.01
C TYR A 656 -27.13 -7.72 -3.53
N GLY A 657 -26.18 -8.46 -4.12
CA GLY A 657 -25.75 -8.30 -5.50
C GLY A 657 -24.64 -7.26 -5.67
N ALA A 658 -23.95 -7.33 -6.80
CA ALA A 658 -22.82 -6.45 -7.11
C ALA A 658 -23.23 -4.98 -7.25
N ASP A 659 -24.37 -4.69 -7.92
CA ASP A 659 -24.82 -3.30 -8.14
C ASP A 659 -25.07 -2.53 -6.83
N VAL A 660 -25.56 -3.20 -5.76
CA VAL A 660 -25.75 -2.54 -4.45
C VAL A 660 -24.40 -2.23 -3.80
N LEU A 661 -23.43 -3.13 -3.89
CA LEU A 661 -22.06 -2.87 -3.37
C LEU A 661 -21.37 -1.77 -4.17
N ARG A 662 -21.51 -1.75 -5.48
CA ARG A 662 -20.98 -0.68 -6.34
C ARG A 662 -21.61 0.67 -6.00
N LEU A 663 -22.91 0.70 -5.74
CA LEU A 663 -23.60 1.91 -5.32
C LEU A 663 -23.13 2.37 -3.94
N TRP A 664 -22.87 1.44 -3.00
CA TRP A 664 -22.30 1.75 -1.70
C TRP A 664 -20.93 2.39 -1.86
N VAL A 665 -20.03 1.81 -2.66
CA VAL A 665 -18.69 2.40 -2.94
C VAL A 665 -18.82 3.79 -3.54
N ALA A 666 -19.75 3.99 -4.49
CA ALA A 666 -19.99 5.29 -5.09
C ALA A 666 -20.66 6.31 -4.14
N SER A 667 -21.31 5.87 -3.07
CA SER A 667 -22.05 6.74 -2.15
C SER A 667 -21.20 7.30 -0.98
N VAL A 668 -20.03 6.71 -0.73
CA VAL A 668 -19.15 7.10 0.38
C VAL A 668 -18.04 8.04 -0.08
N ASN A 669 -17.55 8.89 0.83
CA ASN A 669 -16.32 9.64 0.60
C ASN A 669 -15.12 8.70 0.77
N TYR A 670 -14.65 8.15 -0.34
CA TYR A 670 -13.55 7.18 -0.35
C TYR A 670 -12.17 7.79 0.00
N GLN A 671 -12.03 9.11 0.02
CA GLN A 671 -10.77 9.80 0.34
C GLN A 671 -10.42 9.72 1.84
N GLU A 672 -11.36 9.28 2.66
CA GLU A 672 -11.21 9.03 4.09
C GLU A 672 -11.41 7.53 4.39
N ASP A 673 -11.16 7.11 5.62
CA ASP A 673 -11.46 5.75 6.05
C ASP A 673 -12.96 5.48 5.98
N ILE A 674 -13.31 4.34 5.38
CA ILE A 674 -14.67 4.02 4.99
C ILE A 674 -15.27 3.06 6.01
N ARG A 675 -16.32 3.50 6.70
CA ARG A 675 -17.09 2.61 7.57
C ARG A 675 -17.83 1.58 6.73
N CYS A 676 -17.55 0.31 6.98
CA CYS A 676 -18.14 -0.81 6.29
C CYS A 676 -18.87 -1.71 7.30
N THR A 677 -20.20 -1.62 7.32
CA THR A 677 -21.07 -2.44 8.15
C THR A 677 -22.26 -2.93 7.34
N ASP A 678 -22.84 -4.07 7.72
CA ASP A 678 -24.06 -4.62 7.10
C ASP A 678 -25.19 -3.60 7.06
N GLU A 679 -25.33 -2.77 8.12
CA GLU A 679 -26.37 -1.75 8.19
C GLU A 679 -26.19 -0.68 7.12
N LEU A 680 -24.97 -0.18 6.90
CA LEU A 680 -24.70 0.86 5.88
C LEU A 680 -24.91 0.33 4.47
N ILE A 681 -24.48 -0.90 4.19
CA ILE A 681 -24.76 -1.57 2.91
C ILE A 681 -26.26 -1.78 2.74
N GLY A 682 -26.96 -2.21 3.79
CA GLY A 682 -28.41 -2.40 3.78
C GLY A 682 -29.19 -1.10 3.49
N ARG A 683 -28.76 0.04 4.04
CA ARG A 683 -29.36 1.37 3.73
C ARG A 683 -29.16 1.75 2.27
N THR A 684 -28.05 1.40 1.66
CA THR A 684 -27.80 1.63 0.24
C THR A 684 -28.80 0.89 -0.65
N GLN A 685 -29.28 -0.28 -0.22
CA GLN A 685 -30.33 -1.02 -0.95
C GLN A 685 -31.63 -0.21 -1.08
N ASP A 686 -31.98 0.63 -0.11
CA ASP A 686 -33.17 1.50 -0.18
C ASP A 686 -32.97 2.62 -1.22
N ALA A 687 -31.77 3.21 -1.29
CA ALA A 687 -31.44 4.16 -2.34
C ALA A 687 -31.48 3.52 -3.73
N TYR A 688 -30.91 2.32 -3.87
CA TYR A 688 -31.00 1.54 -5.09
C TYR A 688 -32.45 1.30 -5.54
N ARG A 689 -33.36 0.90 -4.61
CA ARG A 689 -34.75 0.69 -4.92
C ARG A 689 -35.45 1.95 -5.46
N LYS A 690 -35.15 3.12 -4.89
CA LYS A 690 -35.73 4.39 -5.35
C LYS A 690 -35.26 4.74 -6.75
N ILE A 691 -33.96 4.65 -7.05
CA ILE A 691 -33.43 4.86 -8.40
C ILE A 691 -34.07 3.88 -9.39
N ARG A 692 -34.11 2.59 -9.05
CA ARG A 692 -34.72 1.56 -9.90
C ARG A 692 -36.22 1.82 -10.16
N ASN A 693 -36.95 2.31 -9.16
CA ASN A 693 -38.36 2.64 -9.31
C ASN A 693 -38.59 3.80 -10.28
N THR A 694 -37.74 4.82 -10.25
CA THR A 694 -37.75 5.93 -11.21
C THR A 694 -37.51 5.42 -12.64
N LEU A 695 -36.46 4.61 -12.86
CA LEU A 695 -36.19 3.99 -14.16
C LEU A 695 -37.37 3.16 -14.64
N ARG A 696 -38.00 2.37 -13.76
CA ARG A 696 -39.12 1.55 -14.09
C ARG A 696 -40.38 2.36 -14.46
N TYR A 697 -40.63 3.48 -13.76
CA TYR A 697 -41.75 4.37 -14.06
C TYR A 697 -41.59 5.00 -15.44
N LEU A 698 -40.39 5.53 -15.73
CA LEU A 698 -40.08 6.11 -17.04
C LEU A 698 -40.25 5.07 -18.15
N LEU A 699 -39.65 3.88 -18.01
CA LEU A 699 -39.78 2.76 -18.97
C LEU A 699 -41.21 2.36 -19.21
N GLY A 700 -42.04 2.33 -18.15
CA GLY A 700 -43.44 1.92 -18.25
C GLY A 700 -44.30 2.91 -19.03
N ASN A 701 -43.97 4.17 -19.04
CA ASN A 701 -44.75 5.23 -19.69
C ASN A 701 -44.29 5.55 -21.12
N ILE A 702 -43.15 4.96 -21.57
CA ILE A 702 -42.64 5.14 -22.93
C ILE A 702 -42.75 3.85 -23.78
N ASP A 703 -43.52 2.84 -23.36
CA ASP A 703 -43.62 1.53 -24.06
C ASP A 703 -44.13 1.69 -25.49
N ASP A 704 -45.11 2.59 -25.71
CA ASP A 704 -45.70 2.95 -27.00
C ASP A 704 -45.01 4.16 -27.70
N PHE A 705 -43.82 4.57 -27.26
CA PHE A 705 -43.14 5.75 -27.76
C PHE A 705 -41.92 5.39 -28.64
N ASP A 706 -41.83 6.03 -29.78
CA ASP A 706 -40.69 6.02 -30.68
C ASP A 706 -40.15 7.43 -30.83
N GLY A 707 -38.94 7.68 -30.38
CA GLY A 707 -38.32 9.00 -30.37
C GLY A 707 -38.18 9.63 -31.74
N ASP A 708 -37.95 8.82 -32.80
CA ASP A 708 -37.78 9.29 -34.18
C ASP A 708 -39.10 9.64 -34.84
N VAL A 709 -40.22 9.00 -34.39
CA VAL A 709 -41.54 9.17 -34.98
C VAL A 709 -42.43 10.09 -34.16
N HIS A 710 -42.36 10.02 -32.83
CA HIS A 710 -43.28 10.68 -31.90
C HIS A 710 -42.62 11.86 -31.17
N GLY A 711 -41.34 12.16 -31.42
CA GLY A 711 -40.59 13.22 -30.74
C GLY A 711 -41.21 14.59 -30.93
N VAL A 712 -41.31 15.36 -29.84
CA VAL A 712 -41.78 16.76 -29.83
C VAL A 712 -40.57 17.67 -29.66
N ALA A 713 -40.44 18.67 -30.55
CA ALA A 713 -39.36 19.64 -30.44
C ALA A 713 -39.42 20.41 -29.09
N TYR A 714 -38.29 20.78 -28.54
CA TYR A 714 -38.18 21.45 -27.23
C TYR A 714 -39.10 22.67 -27.10
N ASP A 715 -39.12 23.55 -28.10
CA ASP A 715 -39.97 24.76 -28.12
C ASP A 715 -41.48 24.46 -28.16
N ASP A 716 -41.84 23.29 -28.65
CA ASP A 716 -43.21 22.80 -28.77
C ASP A 716 -43.64 21.96 -27.57
N MET A 717 -42.73 21.64 -26.62
CA MET A 717 -43.06 20.93 -25.39
C MET A 717 -43.90 21.77 -24.45
N LEU A 718 -44.64 21.09 -23.57
CA LEU A 718 -45.34 21.77 -22.49
C LEU A 718 -44.32 22.31 -21.46
N GLU A 719 -44.68 23.37 -20.78
CA GLU A 719 -43.78 24.10 -19.89
C GLU A 719 -43.12 23.22 -18.83
N ILE A 720 -43.88 22.32 -18.21
CA ILE A 720 -43.33 21.39 -17.19
C ILE A 720 -42.36 20.36 -17.81
N ASP A 721 -42.53 20.00 -19.05
CA ASP A 721 -41.63 19.08 -19.76
C ASP A 721 -40.34 19.81 -20.12
N ARG A 722 -40.40 21.09 -20.53
CA ARG A 722 -39.21 21.94 -20.71
C ARG A 722 -38.44 22.13 -19.41
N TRP A 723 -39.16 22.37 -18.29
CA TRP A 723 -38.56 22.42 -16.97
C TRP A 723 -37.80 21.14 -16.63
N ALA A 724 -38.39 19.97 -16.85
CA ALA A 724 -37.70 18.72 -16.60
C ALA A 724 -36.45 18.54 -17.48
N MET A 725 -36.50 18.98 -18.74
CA MET A 725 -35.34 18.99 -19.63
C MET A 725 -34.24 19.96 -19.18
N GLN A 726 -34.60 21.12 -18.64
CA GLN A 726 -33.64 22.05 -18.06
C GLN A 726 -32.95 21.47 -16.82
N GLN A 727 -33.73 20.81 -15.91
CA GLN A 727 -33.13 20.13 -14.75
C GLN A 727 -32.20 18.98 -15.18
N LEU A 728 -32.52 18.27 -16.27
CA LEU A 728 -31.64 17.26 -16.84
C LEU A 728 -30.31 17.86 -17.33
N GLN A 729 -30.32 19.02 -18.01
CA GLN A 729 -29.08 19.66 -18.48
C GLN A 729 -28.17 20.05 -17.29
N LYS A 730 -28.74 20.57 -16.21
CA LYS A 730 -28.00 20.88 -14.98
C LYS A 730 -27.39 19.59 -14.40
N LEU A 731 -28.19 18.53 -14.32
CA LEU A 731 -27.73 17.23 -13.84
C LEU A 731 -26.54 16.70 -14.67
N ILE A 732 -26.64 16.75 -16.01
CA ILE A 732 -25.58 16.30 -16.90
C ILE A 732 -24.29 17.07 -16.65
N ALA A 733 -24.36 18.40 -16.55
CA ALA A 733 -23.19 19.23 -16.26
C ALA A 733 -22.55 18.86 -14.91
N ASP A 734 -23.34 18.86 -13.84
CA ASP A 734 -22.85 18.59 -12.47
C ASP A 734 -22.32 17.16 -12.30
N VAL A 735 -22.94 16.17 -12.94
CA VAL A 735 -22.48 14.76 -12.90
C VAL A 735 -21.19 14.61 -13.69
N THR A 736 -21.05 15.29 -14.83
CA THR A 736 -19.83 15.27 -15.64
C THR A 736 -18.67 15.86 -14.83
N ASP A 737 -18.84 17.01 -14.22
CA ASP A 737 -17.82 17.66 -13.37
C ASP A 737 -17.43 16.72 -12.19
N ALA A 738 -18.42 16.11 -11.54
CA ALA A 738 -18.17 15.21 -10.42
C ALA A 738 -17.38 13.94 -10.83
N TYR A 739 -17.63 13.39 -12.02
CA TYR A 739 -16.86 12.27 -12.56
C TYR A 739 -15.43 12.68 -12.93
N GLU A 740 -15.23 13.84 -13.59
CA GLU A 740 -13.90 14.33 -13.96
C GLU A 740 -13.03 14.63 -12.75
N ASP A 741 -13.64 15.09 -11.66
CA ASP A 741 -12.96 15.34 -10.39
C ASP A 741 -12.86 14.09 -9.49
N PHE A 742 -13.34 12.94 -9.96
CA PHE A 742 -13.39 11.68 -9.20
C PHE A 742 -14.17 11.77 -7.89
N VAL A 743 -15.18 12.65 -7.79
CA VAL A 743 -16.02 12.83 -6.61
C VAL A 743 -17.30 11.98 -6.74
N PHE A 744 -17.16 10.64 -6.66
CA PHE A 744 -18.25 9.71 -6.97
C PHE A 744 -19.44 9.81 -6.02
N HIS A 745 -19.23 10.17 -4.76
CA HIS A 745 -20.34 10.39 -3.82
C HIS A 745 -21.21 11.60 -4.20
N ARG A 746 -20.64 12.58 -4.90
CA ARG A 746 -21.40 13.69 -5.49
C ARG A 746 -22.23 13.20 -6.69
N VAL A 747 -21.66 12.34 -7.55
CA VAL A 747 -22.41 11.70 -8.64
C VAL A 747 -23.64 10.95 -8.11
N PHE A 748 -23.41 10.12 -7.08
CA PHE A 748 -24.52 9.39 -6.42
C PHE A 748 -25.58 10.35 -5.87
N SER A 749 -25.18 11.36 -5.11
CA SER A 749 -26.12 12.31 -4.48
C SER A 749 -26.93 13.09 -5.50
N LEU A 750 -26.30 13.57 -6.57
CA LEU A 750 -26.95 14.29 -7.67
C LEU A 750 -28.01 13.44 -8.35
N ILE A 751 -27.65 12.23 -8.78
CA ILE A 751 -28.57 11.32 -9.46
C ILE A 751 -29.70 10.85 -8.52
N TYR A 752 -29.35 10.54 -7.26
CA TYR A 752 -30.35 10.11 -6.27
C TYR A 752 -31.37 11.22 -5.98
N ASN A 753 -30.93 12.46 -5.78
CA ASN A 753 -31.80 13.61 -5.56
C ASN A 753 -32.67 13.87 -6.79
N PHE A 754 -32.09 13.90 -7.97
CA PHE A 754 -32.86 14.05 -9.20
C PHE A 754 -33.95 12.97 -9.34
N CYS A 755 -33.65 11.72 -9.06
CA CYS A 755 -34.65 10.62 -9.10
C CYS A 755 -35.77 10.78 -8.05
N THR A 756 -35.41 11.25 -6.83
CA THR A 756 -36.38 11.26 -5.71
C THR A 756 -37.11 12.58 -5.55
N VAL A 757 -36.49 13.69 -5.86
CA VAL A 757 -37.09 15.04 -5.71
C VAL A 757 -37.67 15.50 -7.04
N GLU A 758 -36.83 15.83 -8.02
CA GLU A 758 -37.25 16.42 -9.28
C GLU A 758 -38.17 15.46 -10.06
N MET A 759 -37.81 14.21 -10.16
CA MET A 759 -38.62 13.25 -10.91
C MET A 759 -39.79 12.72 -10.08
N SER A 760 -39.51 12.04 -8.95
CA SER A 760 -40.59 11.29 -8.25
C SER A 760 -41.59 12.21 -7.55
N SER A 761 -41.12 13.23 -6.82
CA SER A 761 -41.96 14.11 -6.03
C SER A 761 -42.64 15.23 -6.84
N ILE A 762 -42.11 15.59 -8.01
CA ILE A 762 -42.60 16.70 -8.80
C ILE A 762 -43.07 16.21 -10.17
N TYR A 763 -42.19 15.91 -11.08
CA TYR A 763 -42.47 15.71 -12.50
C TYR A 763 -43.39 14.53 -12.73
N MET A 764 -43.04 13.35 -12.24
CA MET A 764 -43.82 12.14 -12.43
C MET A 764 -45.20 12.19 -11.72
N ASP A 765 -45.28 12.91 -10.60
CA ASP A 765 -46.55 13.06 -9.87
C ASP A 765 -47.54 13.92 -10.67
N VAL A 766 -47.09 15.05 -11.20
CA VAL A 766 -47.94 15.97 -12.01
C VAL A 766 -48.35 15.33 -13.33
N LEU A 767 -47.53 14.46 -13.91
CA LEU A 767 -47.80 13.87 -15.22
C LEU A 767 -48.76 12.69 -15.20
N LYS A 768 -49.18 12.15 -14.05
CA LYS A 768 -49.97 10.89 -13.96
C LYS A 768 -51.24 10.94 -14.78
N ASP A 769 -52.06 11.96 -14.59
CA ASP A 769 -53.34 12.06 -15.28
C ASP A 769 -53.15 12.19 -16.79
N ARG A 770 -52.23 13.02 -17.22
CA ARG A 770 -51.89 13.24 -18.62
C ARG A 770 -51.38 11.96 -19.26
N MET A 771 -50.48 11.23 -18.61
CA MET A 771 -49.91 10.00 -19.14
C MET A 771 -50.92 8.87 -19.25
N TYR A 772 -51.87 8.78 -18.30
CA TYR A 772 -52.79 7.66 -18.22
C TYR A 772 -54.12 7.92 -18.91
N CYS A 773 -54.58 9.17 -18.94
CA CYS A 773 -55.95 9.49 -19.39
C CYS A 773 -56.02 10.21 -20.73
N ASP A 774 -54.96 10.90 -21.18
CA ASP A 774 -54.95 11.54 -22.49
C ASP A 774 -54.95 10.50 -23.62
N ALA A 775 -55.41 10.90 -24.82
CA ALA A 775 -55.31 10.05 -26.00
C ALA A 775 -53.85 9.63 -26.26
N ALA A 776 -53.62 8.40 -26.67
CA ALA A 776 -52.29 7.84 -26.82
C ALA A 776 -51.38 8.67 -27.73
N ASP A 777 -51.95 9.31 -28.78
CA ASP A 777 -51.27 10.14 -29.77
C ASP A 777 -51.41 11.66 -29.51
N SER A 778 -51.99 12.07 -28.38
CA SER A 778 -52.11 13.50 -28.06
C SER A 778 -50.77 14.17 -27.93
N ARG A 779 -50.67 15.42 -28.40
CA ARG A 779 -49.46 16.26 -28.30
C ARG A 779 -49.01 16.41 -26.85
N SER A 780 -49.93 16.56 -25.91
CA SER A 780 -49.64 16.70 -24.47
C SER A 780 -48.96 15.47 -23.91
N ARG A 781 -49.45 14.25 -24.24
CA ARG A 781 -48.82 12.99 -23.82
C ARG A 781 -47.48 12.77 -24.50
N ARG A 782 -47.36 13.00 -25.83
CA ARG A 782 -46.10 12.87 -26.57
C ARG A 782 -45.02 13.85 -26.08
N SER A 783 -45.38 15.07 -25.68
CA SER A 783 -44.47 16.00 -25.02
C SER A 783 -43.84 15.41 -23.76
N GLY A 784 -44.70 14.86 -22.85
CA GLY A 784 -44.20 14.17 -21.65
C GLY A 784 -43.36 12.94 -21.94
N GLN A 785 -43.77 12.12 -22.93
CA GLN A 785 -42.99 10.94 -23.32
C GLN A 785 -41.63 11.29 -23.91
N THR A 786 -41.52 12.36 -24.70
CA THR A 786 -40.24 12.83 -25.23
C THR A 786 -39.29 13.19 -24.10
N ALA A 787 -39.76 13.98 -23.12
CA ALA A 787 -38.95 14.32 -21.96
C ALA A 787 -38.56 13.07 -21.15
N MET A 788 -39.50 12.19 -20.86
CA MET A 788 -39.23 10.93 -20.12
C MET A 788 -38.23 10.02 -20.84
N TRP A 789 -38.33 9.92 -22.16
CA TRP A 789 -37.40 9.11 -22.96
C TRP A 789 -35.97 9.69 -22.91
N THR A 790 -35.83 11.02 -23.10
CA THR A 790 -34.53 11.71 -23.05
C THR A 790 -33.90 11.62 -21.66
N ILE A 791 -34.70 11.86 -20.60
CA ILE A 791 -34.27 11.74 -19.22
C ILE A 791 -33.76 10.30 -18.93
N LEU A 792 -34.55 9.30 -19.35
CA LEU A 792 -34.20 7.89 -19.14
C LEU A 792 -32.88 7.54 -19.85
N ASP A 793 -32.72 7.91 -21.13
CA ASP A 793 -31.51 7.67 -21.90
C ASP A 793 -30.28 8.26 -21.22
N CYS A 794 -30.37 9.51 -20.78
CA CYS A 794 -29.25 10.17 -20.07
C CYS A 794 -28.99 9.54 -18.70
N LEU A 795 -30.01 9.24 -17.89
CA LEU A 795 -29.86 8.61 -16.58
C LEU A 795 -29.21 7.24 -16.69
N VAL A 796 -29.63 6.41 -17.63
CA VAL A 796 -29.09 5.06 -17.81
C VAL A 796 -27.60 5.12 -18.19
N ARG A 797 -27.21 6.07 -19.02
CA ARG A 797 -25.80 6.27 -19.41
C ARG A 797 -24.97 6.83 -18.26
N MET A 798 -25.47 7.80 -17.49
CA MET A 798 -24.78 8.33 -16.30
C MET A 798 -24.63 7.30 -15.18
N LEU A 799 -25.60 6.37 -15.05
CA LEU A 799 -25.58 5.28 -14.06
C LEU A 799 -24.72 4.09 -14.50
N ALA A 800 -24.43 3.93 -15.77
CA ALA A 800 -23.75 2.75 -16.31
C ALA A 800 -22.39 2.45 -15.65
N PRO A 801 -21.55 3.43 -15.29
CA PRO A 801 -20.31 3.14 -14.55
C PRO A 801 -20.57 2.60 -13.14
N ILE A 802 -21.66 3.00 -12.48
CA ILE A 802 -21.98 2.63 -11.09
C ILE A 802 -22.86 1.37 -11.03
N LEU A 803 -24.04 1.40 -11.62
CA LEU A 803 -25.05 0.32 -11.62
C LEU A 803 -24.98 -0.47 -12.92
N VAL A 804 -23.86 -1.16 -13.11
CA VAL A 804 -23.51 -1.76 -14.41
C VAL A 804 -24.55 -2.75 -14.94
N HIS A 805 -25.12 -3.57 -14.07
CA HIS A 805 -26.13 -4.57 -14.45
C HIS A 805 -27.52 -3.92 -14.61
N THR A 806 -27.89 -3.03 -13.70
CA THR A 806 -29.19 -2.36 -13.75
C THR A 806 -29.33 -1.42 -14.95
N ALA A 807 -28.24 -0.69 -15.27
CA ALA A 807 -28.20 0.17 -16.46
C ALA A 807 -28.30 -0.65 -17.74
N GLU A 808 -27.61 -1.78 -17.84
CA GLU A 808 -27.73 -2.70 -18.98
C GLU A 808 -29.14 -3.27 -19.13
N GLU A 809 -29.80 -3.66 -18.01
CA GLU A 809 -31.18 -4.12 -18.01
C GLU A 809 -32.14 -3.03 -18.50
N ALA A 810 -32.00 -1.80 -18.00
CA ALA A 810 -32.81 -0.65 -18.40
C ALA A 810 -32.61 -0.29 -19.87
N TRP A 811 -31.34 -0.26 -20.32
CA TRP A 811 -31.00 -0.04 -21.72
C TRP A 811 -31.61 -1.08 -22.66
N ALA A 812 -31.53 -2.35 -22.29
CA ALA A 812 -32.15 -3.42 -23.07
C ALA A 812 -33.66 -3.30 -23.12
N ALA A 813 -34.33 -2.87 -22.02
CA ALA A 813 -35.76 -2.66 -21.99
C ALA A 813 -36.21 -1.45 -22.81
N MET A 814 -35.44 -0.36 -22.81
CA MET A 814 -35.72 0.86 -23.58
C MET A 814 -35.61 0.64 -25.10
N ARG A 815 -34.75 -0.24 -25.55
CA ARG A 815 -34.39 -0.46 -26.95
C ARG A 815 -35.12 -1.64 -27.63
N ARG A 816 -36.15 -2.20 -26.98
CA ARG A 816 -37.01 -3.22 -27.61
C ARG A 816 -38.05 -2.58 -28.49
N THR A 817 -38.31 -3.21 -29.67
CA THR A 817 -39.48 -2.90 -30.50
C THR A 817 -40.69 -3.71 -30.03
N GLU A 818 -41.92 -3.27 -30.36
CA GLU A 818 -43.17 -4.01 -30.04
C GLU A 818 -43.14 -5.47 -30.57
N ASP A 819 -42.45 -5.73 -31.69
CA ASP A 819 -42.30 -7.06 -32.27
C ASP A 819 -41.19 -7.90 -31.60
N GLY A 820 -40.58 -7.41 -30.51
CA GLY A 820 -39.47 -8.09 -29.82
C GLY A 820 -38.11 -8.00 -30.53
N GLY A 821 -38.00 -7.23 -31.63
CA GLY A 821 -36.79 -6.92 -32.35
C GLY A 821 -35.93 -5.85 -31.62
N ARG A 822 -34.66 -5.65 -32.07
CA ARG A 822 -33.77 -4.61 -31.57
C ARG A 822 -33.70 -3.45 -32.54
N ARG A 823 -33.72 -2.24 -32.03
CA ARG A 823 -33.80 -1.01 -32.84
C ARG A 823 -32.52 -0.66 -33.64
N THR A 824 -31.37 -1.21 -33.39
CA THR A 824 -30.12 -1.11 -34.19
C THR A 824 -28.95 -1.84 -33.55
N ASP A 825 -27.85 -2.12 -34.28
CA ASP A 825 -26.58 -2.69 -33.75
C ASP A 825 -25.87 -1.80 -32.75
N GLN A 826 -26.04 -0.47 -32.81
CA GLN A 826 -25.52 0.48 -31.81
C GLN A 826 -26.18 0.32 -30.42
N GLY A 827 -27.24 -0.44 -30.29
CA GLY A 827 -27.98 -0.69 -29.03
C GLY A 827 -27.59 -1.92 -28.24
N MET A 828 -26.48 -2.60 -28.58
CA MET A 828 -26.16 -3.91 -28.00
C MET A 828 -25.89 -3.86 -26.48
N SER A 829 -25.24 -2.81 -25.98
CA SER A 829 -24.91 -2.61 -24.56
C SER A 829 -24.81 -1.12 -24.25
N VAL A 830 -25.23 -0.71 -23.05
CA VAL A 830 -25.06 0.66 -22.57
C VAL A 830 -23.58 1.04 -22.44
N HIS A 831 -22.70 0.06 -22.20
CA HIS A 831 -21.27 0.28 -22.07
C HIS A 831 -20.55 0.62 -23.39
N LEU A 832 -21.23 0.50 -24.53
CA LEU A 832 -20.77 0.97 -25.85
C LEU A 832 -21.27 2.40 -26.15
N ALA A 833 -22.22 2.91 -25.38
CA ALA A 833 -22.75 4.25 -25.57
C ALA A 833 -21.79 5.33 -25.03
N GLU A 834 -21.92 6.54 -25.54
CA GLU A 834 -21.19 7.69 -25.01
C GLU A 834 -21.94 8.30 -23.79
N MET A 835 -21.19 8.95 -22.89
CA MET A 835 -21.77 9.77 -21.82
C MET A 835 -22.64 10.87 -22.45
N PRO A 836 -23.77 11.23 -21.81
CA PRO A 836 -24.59 12.34 -22.29
C PRO A 836 -23.79 13.66 -22.20
N LYS A 837 -24.05 14.54 -23.15
CA LYS A 837 -23.47 15.88 -23.19
C LYS A 837 -24.58 16.91 -22.97
N VAL A 838 -24.22 18.05 -22.40
CA VAL A 838 -25.13 19.17 -22.26
C VAL A 838 -25.60 19.63 -23.65
N ASP A 839 -26.90 19.79 -23.83
CA ASP A 839 -27.48 20.39 -25.03
C ASP A 839 -27.56 21.92 -24.83
N GLU A 840 -26.61 22.62 -25.42
CA GLU A 840 -26.47 24.10 -25.33
C GLU A 840 -27.65 24.87 -25.94
N SER A 841 -28.50 24.20 -26.74
CA SER A 841 -29.71 24.84 -27.31
C SER A 841 -30.83 25.01 -26.28
N ILE A 842 -30.76 24.30 -25.15
CA ILE A 842 -31.74 24.38 -24.06
C ILE A 842 -31.32 25.48 -23.08
N ASP A 843 -32.04 26.62 -23.07
CA ASP A 843 -31.79 27.68 -22.12
C ASP A 843 -32.28 27.32 -20.69
N CYS A 844 -31.34 26.99 -19.81
CA CYS A 844 -31.62 26.63 -18.44
C CYS A 844 -31.95 27.83 -17.52
N LYS A 845 -31.75 29.06 -17.95
CA LYS A 845 -31.83 30.27 -17.08
C LYS A 845 -33.12 31.04 -17.22
N SER A 846 -33.77 31.03 -18.38
CA SER A 846 -34.88 31.94 -18.69
C SER A 846 -36.14 31.69 -17.84
N GLU A 847 -36.43 30.47 -17.50
CA GLU A 847 -37.67 30.07 -16.74
C GLU A 847 -37.36 29.74 -15.25
N GLU A 848 -36.08 29.68 -14.84
CA GLU A 848 -35.65 29.30 -13.49
C GLU A 848 -36.31 30.11 -12.36
N PRO A 849 -36.34 31.48 -12.41
CA PRO A 849 -36.96 32.29 -11.31
C PRO A 849 -38.45 32.06 -11.15
N LYS A 850 -39.13 31.66 -12.22
CA LYS A 850 -40.56 31.32 -12.19
C LYS A 850 -40.79 30.01 -11.47
N TRP A 851 -39.98 28.96 -11.82
CA TRP A 851 -40.13 27.66 -11.22
C TRP A 851 -39.70 27.62 -9.76
N GLU A 852 -38.67 28.38 -9.37
CA GLU A 852 -38.29 28.56 -7.95
C GLU A 852 -39.45 29.10 -7.11
N LYS A 853 -40.19 30.10 -7.62
CA LYS A 853 -41.34 30.62 -6.94
C LYS A 853 -42.49 29.62 -6.85
N LEU A 854 -42.78 28.88 -7.93
CA LEU A 854 -43.83 27.86 -7.96
C LEU A 854 -43.54 26.72 -7.00
N LEU A 855 -42.30 26.26 -6.96
CA LEU A 855 -41.89 25.19 -6.05
C LEU A 855 -41.86 25.66 -4.60
N GLY A 856 -41.38 26.88 -4.34
CA GLY A 856 -41.43 27.47 -3.00
C GLY A 856 -42.88 27.58 -2.44
N LEU A 857 -43.85 27.93 -3.26
CA LEU A 857 -45.25 27.94 -2.88
C LEU A 857 -45.83 26.54 -2.59
N ARG A 858 -45.25 25.49 -3.17
CA ARG A 858 -45.66 24.11 -2.90
C ARG A 858 -45.14 23.61 -1.55
N ASP A 859 -43.96 24.02 -1.15
CA ASP A 859 -43.27 23.62 0.11
C ASP A 859 -43.86 24.35 1.33
N GLU A 860 -44.50 25.55 1.15
CA GLU A 860 -45.35 26.23 2.14
C GLU A 860 -46.71 25.59 2.30
#